data_8c72cc5b41d96d70574aa2783491bff2
#
_entry.id   8c72cc5b41d96d70574aa2783491bff2
#
_cell.length_a   1.000
_cell.length_b   1.000
_cell.length_c   1.000
_cell.angle_alpha   90.00
_cell.angle_beta   90.00
_cell.angle_gamma   90.00
#
_symmetry.space_group_name_H-M   'P 1'
#
loop_
_entity.id
_entity.type
_entity.pdbx_description
1 polymer ?
#
loop_
_entity_poly.entity_id
_entity_poly.type
_entity_poly.pdbx_seq_one_letter_code
_entity_poly.pdbx_strand_id
1 'polypeptide(L)'
;MDWSEGDGCHSHGHMGDSCHGHGGGHSHGHSGGHSHSHGHGGPGFGGGFMPGGFHGQMVPGPLDSTQQPRKASHPEDSSSWDIIKATQFGALERCKELIEAGYDVRQPDKENVTLLHWAAINNRADIVKYYLSKGAVIDQLGGDLNSTPLHWAIRQGHLSMVIQLMRYGADPSLADGEGYRALHLAVLFQHMPIAAYLMAKGQEVDSPDINGQTPLMLAAQKIIGPEPTNFLIKCNASVSAVDKMNRNSPLHCAVLAGNVDAVHILLEAGASVDLENTNGHTPIDLAHQVHSPLLIHMLGVVKTERMKANSTCLKLLNRYKVCLLGVFSVVVVGAIGSILDMKTESWLLKGLLLACTIAVINLSSRQLATVAVRSLMPSTGLMASVFWMVVTWVLWFLPDILLYLYVLCVCNDLNVHRSHDLSATVQILFTVNITALLYYYIRSCRTDPGIVKATEEEKKKNIVVLAEAGCLDPRIFCTSCMMRKPMRANHCFSCNACVAKQDHHSIWINGCIGARNHPYFVLFLVTLNILCMWMFYGSILYWSKHCPLHYAEEGMWGAVSALTSCSPWVLYIFCFAFLNASWASILLLLQLYQIAFLGLTTAERANLMHRQRKLPQTYSLRQNPFNLGVVRNLVNFFQWRCCGLCKPMVLDWTQQYPMGLSRDHPMFSGPDAV
;
A
#
# COMPACT_ATOMS: atom_id res chain seq x y z
N MET A 1 18.95 5.14 14.04
CA MET A 1 17.92 4.26 13.48
C MET A 1 16.93 5.14 12.78
N ASP A 2 17.23 5.37 11.51
CA ASP A 2 16.43 6.24 10.66
C ASP A 2 15.08 5.62 10.39
N TRP A 3 14.04 6.29 10.84
CA TRP A 3 12.66 6.08 10.45
C TRP A 3 12.37 6.93 9.21
N SER A 4 13.04 6.63 8.10
CA SER A 4 12.62 7.13 6.80
C SER A 4 11.80 6.05 6.13
N GLU A 5 10.50 6.14 6.24
CA GLU A 5 9.61 5.50 5.29
C GLU A 5 9.85 6.15 3.93
N GLY A 6 10.42 5.36 3.03
CA GLY A 6 10.59 5.74 1.65
C GLY A 6 9.27 5.74 0.93
N ASP A 7 8.82 6.91 0.58
CA ASP A 7 7.95 7.12 -0.54
C ASP A 7 8.77 7.16 -1.81
N GLY A 8 8.36 6.35 -2.78
CA GLY A 8 8.52 6.70 -4.17
C GLY A 8 9.79 6.20 -4.84
N CYS A 9 9.60 5.25 -5.69
CA CYS A 9 10.39 4.98 -6.86
C CYS A 9 10.93 6.24 -7.54
N HIS A 10 12.24 6.34 -7.64
CA HIS A 10 12.94 6.74 -8.85
C HIS A 10 14.42 6.39 -8.67
N SER A 11 14.81 5.28 -9.28
CA SER A 11 16.21 4.94 -9.51
C SER A 11 16.70 5.68 -10.75
N HIS A 12 17.62 6.58 -10.59
CA HIS A 12 18.65 6.85 -11.57
C HIS A 12 20.00 6.85 -10.84
N GLY A 13 20.73 5.76 -11.06
CA GLY A 13 22.13 5.69 -10.68
C GLY A 13 22.96 6.56 -11.60
N HIS A 14 23.71 7.47 -11.05
CA HIS A 14 24.95 7.95 -11.61
C HIS A 14 26.05 7.72 -10.60
N MET A 15 26.90 6.76 -10.92
CA MET A 15 28.26 6.70 -10.37
C MET A 15 29.03 7.90 -10.91
N GLY A 16 29.57 8.68 -10.01
CA GLY A 16 30.58 9.68 -10.28
C GLY A 16 31.79 9.40 -9.40
N ASP A 17 32.80 8.77 -9.99
CA ASP A 17 34.13 8.75 -9.40
C ASP A 17 34.88 10.00 -9.83
N SER A 18 35.33 10.74 -8.81
CA SER A 18 36.25 11.83 -8.92
C SER A 18 37.70 11.29 -8.89
N CYS A 19 38.50 11.62 -9.89
CA CYS A 19 39.95 11.74 -9.74
C CYS A 19 40.51 12.82 -10.64
N HIS A 20 41.37 13.62 -10.05
CA HIS A 20 42.15 14.75 -10.56
C HIS A 20 43.07 14.38 -11.74
N GLY A 21 43.36 15.39 -12.54
CA GLY A 21 44.69 15.56 -13.13
C GLY A 21 44.76 16.18 -14.52
N HIS A 22 45.07 17.45 -14.55
CA HIS A 22 45.95 18.20 -15.48
C HIS A 22 46.12 17.82 -16.97
N GLY A 23 45.88 18.82 -17.80
CA GLY A 23 46.93 19.22 -18.76
C GLY A 23 46.60 19.09 -20.23
N GLY A 24 46.39 20.23 -20.89
CA GLY A 24 47.14 20.59 -22.10
C GLY A 24 46.68 20.13 -23.46
N GLY A 25 46.17 21.04 -24.28
CA GLY A 25 46.82 21.28 -25.55
C GLY A 25 46.16 20.73 -26.86
N HIS A 26 45.62 21.66 -27.62
CA HIS A 26 45.73 21.80 -29.10
C HIS A 26 45.11 20.82 -30.09
N SER A 27 44.09 21.32 -30.76
CA SER A 27 44.06 21.70 -32.21
C SER A 27 43.90 20.62 -33.31
N HIS A 28 43.00 20.97 -34.26
CA HIS A 28 42.90 20.59 -35.68
C HIS A 28 42.52 19.15 -36.00
N GLY A 29 41.54 18.85 -36.81
CA GLY A 29 41.11 19.37 -38.06
C GLY A 29 40.55 18.26 -38.90
N HIS A 30 39.57 18.56 -39.71
CA HIS A 30 39.23 18.06 -41.03
C HIS A 30 38.80 16.60 -41.32
N SER A 31 37.60 16.63 -41.94
CA SER A 31 37.23 15.90 -43.18
C SER A 31 37.01 14.39 -43.13
N GLY A 32 35.82 13.95 -43.42
CA GLY A 32 35.40 13.76 -44.82
C GLY A 32 35.26 12.28 -45.15
N GLY A 33 34.17 11.87 -45.74
CA GLY A 33 34.13 10.63 -46.50
C GLY A 33 32.97 9.68 -46.23
N HIS A 34 31.90 9.80 -46.97
CA HIS A 34 31.20 8.85 -47.87
C HIS A 34 31.52 7.35 -47.59
N SER A 35 30.55 6.43 -47.54
CA SER A 35 29.56 6.04 -48.54
C SER A 35 28.95 4.66 -48.22
N HIS A 36 27.71 4.47 -48.68
CA HIS A 36 27.07 3.26 -49.21
C HIS A 36 26.82 2.07 -48.26
N SER A 37 25.60 1.75 -48.00
CA SER A 37 24.43 1.19 -48.71
C SER A 37 24.34 -0.33 -48.60
N HIS A 38 23.19 -0.76 -48.30
CA HIS A 38 22.30 -1.89 -48.61
C HIS A 38 21.60 -2.35 -47.32
N GLY A 39 20.37 -2.24 -47.11
CA GLY A 39 19.14 -2.47 -47.77
C GLY A 39 18.64 -3.89 -47.62
N HIS A 40 17.76 -4.16 -46.63
CA HIS A 40 16.71 -5.15 -46.81
C HIS A 40 15.52 -4.76 -45.94
N GLY A 41 14.37 -4.64 -46.59
CA GLY A 41 13.13 -4.14 -46.08
C GLY A 41 12.37 -5.16 -45.24
N GLY A 42 11.68 -4.63 -44.27
CA GLY A 42 10.52 -5.25 -43.62
C GLY A 42 9.44 -4.16 -43.52
N PRO A 43 8.15 -4.52 -43.61
CA PRO A 43 7.09 -3.57 -43.90
C PRO A 43 6.85 -2.64 -42.72
N GLY A 44 7.02 -1.35 -42.97
CA GLY A 44 6.66 -0.27 -42.09
C GLY A 44 5.14 -0.15 -41.99
N PHE A 45 4.62 -0.17 -40.77
CA PHE A 45 3.28 0.35 -40.52
C PHE A 45 3.35 1.87 -40.49
N GLY A 46 2.62 2.46 -41.41
CA GLY A 46 2.57 3.88 -41.67
C GLY A 46 2.12 4.69 -40.45
N GLY A 47 2.94 5.67 -40.12
CA GLY A 47 2.54 6.75 -39.24
C GLY A 47 1.49 7.61 -39.92
N GLY A 48 0.28 7.59 -39.44
CA GLY A 48 -0.76 8.55 -39.80
C GLY A 48 -0.40 9.92 -39.24
N PHE A 49 -0.23 10.86 -40.15
CA PHE A 49 -0.02 12.28 -39.86
C PHE A 49 -1.15 12.84 -39.00
N MET A 50 -0.80 13.50 -37.87
CA MET A 50 -1.67 14.45 -37.21
C MET A 50 -1.64 15.79 -37.94
N PRO A 51 -2.79 16.38 -38.28
CA PRO A 51 -2.79 17.77 -38.74
C PRO A 51 -2.58 18.71 -37.53
N GLY A 52 -1.54 19.50 -37.66
CA GLY A 52 -1.30 20.81 -37.08
C GLY A 52 -1.66 21.12 -35.65
N GLY A 53 -0.66 21.07 -34.77
CA GLY A 53 -0.34 22.12 -33.82
C GLY A 53 -1.23 22.33 -32.60
N PHE A 54 -0.88 21.71 -31.49
CA PHE A 54 -0.73 22.38 -30.21
C PHE A 54 0.11 21.48 -29.28
N HIS A 55 1.42 21.56 -29.46
CA HIS A 55 2.37 21.09 -28.47
C HIS A 55 2.45 22.15 -27.35
N GLY A 56 1.66 21.98 -26.31
CA GLY A 56 1.87 22.60 -25.01
C GLY A 56 2.04 21.49 -23.99
N GLN A 57 3.28 21.15 -23.66
CA GLN A 57 3.58 20.35 -22.47
C GLN A 57 3.01 21.06 -21.25
N MET A 58 1.88 20.60 -20.72
CA MET A 58 1.44 20.94 -19.37
C MET A 58 1.79 19.78 -18.44
N VAL A 59 2.88 19.98 -17.71
CA VAL A 59 3.12 19.32 -16.44
C VAL A 59 1.95 19.66 -15.51
N PRO A 60 1.29 18.70 -14.85
CA PRO A 60 0.26 19.02 -13.87
C PRO A 60 0.94 19.64 -12.63
N GLY A 61 0.91 20.96 -12.55
CA GLY A 61 1.18 21.69 -11.32
C GLY A 61 0.03 21.54 -10.34
N PRO A 62 0.27 21.70 -9.04
CA PRO A 62 -0.77 21.57 -8.01
C PRO A 62 -1.86 22.62 -8.23
N LEU A 63 -3.11 22.17 -8.19
CA LEU A 63 -4.30 23.02 -8.20
C LEU A 63 -4.23 24.03 -7.03
N ASP A 64 -3.86 25.26 -7.36
CA ASP A 64 -3.94 26.41 -6.48
C ASP A 64 -5.38 26.93 -6.49
N SER A 65 -6.10 26.74 -5.39
CA SER A 65 -7.49 27.12 -5.22
C SER A 65 -7.69 28.62 -4.88
N THR A 66 -6.71 29.47 -5.20
CA THR A 66 -6.81 30.91 -5.02
C THR A 66 -6.65 31.65 -6.35
N GLN A 67 -7.41 31.29 -7.35
CA GLN A 67 -7.61 32.20 -8.46
C GLN A 67 -8.86 33.04 -8.22
N GLN A 68 -8.65 34.30 -7.82
CA GLN A 68 -9.57 35.36 -8.08
C GLN A 68 -10.00 35.28 -9.55
N PRO A 69 -11.28 35.59 -9.88
CA PRO A 69 -11.74 35.59 -11.26
C PRO A 69 -10.85 36.55 -12.05
N ARG A 70 -9.99 35.98 -12.93
CA ARG A 70 -9.33 36.81 -13.93
C ARG A 70 -10.40 37.55 -14.68
N LYS A 71 -10.37 38.91 -14.61
CA LYS A 71 -11.17 39.79 -15.45
C LYS A 71 -11.11 39.24 -16.86
N ALA A 72 -12.28 38.91 -17.41
CA ALA A 72 -12.48 38.53 -18.79
C ALA A 72 -11.75 39.54 -19.69
N SER A 73 -10.78 39.07 -20.46
CA SER A 73 -10.36 39.74 -21.69
C SER A 73 -11.64 40.04 -22.47
N HIS A 74 -11.76 41.21 -23.07
CA HIS A 74 -12.90 41.72 -23.86
C HIS A 74 -13.67 40.56 -24.52
N PRO A 75 -15.00 40.49 -24.41
CA PRO A 75 -15.77 39.50 -25.15
C PRO A 75 -15.55 39.80 -26.63
N GLU A 76 -14.78 38.93 -27.32
CA GLU A 76 -14.89 38.88 -28.77
C GLU A 76 -16.38 38.71 -29.07
N ASP A 77 -16.92 39.60 -29.88
CA ASP A 77 -18.33 39.61 -30.22
C ASP A 77 -18.69 38.24 -30.84
N SER A 78 -19.30 37.37 -30.06
CA SER A 78 -19.64 36.00 -30.48
C SER A 78 -20.66 35.97 -31.62
N SER A 79 -21.22 37.13 -31.96
CA SER A 79 -22.21 37.29 -33.05
C SER A 79 -21.64 36.92 -34.42
N SER A 80 -20.31 37.03 -34.62
CA SER A 80 -19.62 36.69 -35.87
C SER A 80 -19.18 35.24 -35.98
N TRP A 81 -19.31 34.44 -34.90
CA TRP A 81 -18.83 33.08 -34.92
C TRP A 81 -19.74 32.15 -35.71
N ASP A 82 -19.11 31.24 -36.44
CA ASP A 82 -19.80 30.08 -37.02
C ASP A 82 -20.25 29.10 -35.95
N ILE A 83 -21.07 28.13 -36.29
CA ILE A 83 -21.66 27.21 -35.33
C ILE A 83 -20.62 26.29 -34.69
N ILE A 84 -19.55 25.93 -35.42
CA ILE A 84 -18.47 25.06 -34.91
C ILE A 84 -17.68 25.83 -33.87
N LYS A 85 -17.22 27.06 -34.16
CA LYS A 85 -16.50 27.92 -33.25
C LYS A 85 -17.36 28.25 -32.01
N ALA A 86 -18.64 28.59 -32.20
CA ALA A 86 -19.58 28.82 -31.13
C ALA A 86 -19.74 27.60 -30.20
N THR A 87 -19.77 26.39 -30.75
CA THR A 87 -19.81 25.14 -30.02
C THR A 87 -18.53 24.87 -29.23
N GLN A 88 -17.37 25.01 -29.87
CA GLN A 88 -16.06 24.78 -29.23
C GLN A 88 -15.84 25.71 -28.04
N PHE A 89 -16.18 27.01 -28.16
CA PHE A 89 -16.01 27.99 -27.10
C PHE A 89 -17.16 28.03 -26.08
N GLY A 90 -18.29 27.37 -26.37
CA GLY A 90 -19.39 27.26 -25.42
C GLY A 90 -20.39 28.40 -25.48
N ALA A 91 -20.50 29.14 -26.61
CA ALA A 91 -21.44 30.23 -26.83
C ALA A 91 -22.86 29.68 -27.09
N LEU A 92 -23.57 29.24 -26.04
CA LEU A 92 -24.86 28.56 -26.15
C LEU A 92 -25.90 29.42 -26.87
N GLU A 93 -26.00 30.72 -26.57
CA GLU A 93 -26.99 31.60 -27.18
C GLU A 93 -26.72 31.73 -28.69
N ARG A 94 -25.46 31.86 -29.10
CA ARG A 94 -25.09 31.88 -30.52
C ARG A 94 -25.43 30.56 -31.22
N CYS A 95 -25.21 29.42 -30.56
CA CYS A 95 -25.61 28.13 -31.11
C CYS A 95 -27.14 28.03 -31.27
N LYS A 96 -27.93 28.60 -30.35
CA LYS A 96 -29.38 28.63 -30.47
C LYS A 96 -29.83 29.49 -31.65
N GLU A 97 -29.31 30.71 -31.79
CA GLU A 97 -29.59 31.59 -32.92
C GLU A 97 -29.37 30.92 -34.27
N LEU A 98 -28.20 30.25 -34.44
CA LEU A 98 -27.84 29.59 -35.69
C LEU A 98 -28.73 28.39 -36.04
N ILE A 99 -29.11 27.60 -35.04
CA ILE A 99 -30.05 26.46 -35.21
C ILE A 99 -31.45 26.94 -35.48
N GLU A 100 -31.91 28.00 -34.83
CA GLU A 100 -33.23 28.62 -35.09
C GLU A 100 -33.28 29.31 -36.45
N ALA A 101 -32.13 29.77 -36.95
CA ALA A 101 -31.96 30.27 -38.33
C ALA A 101 -31.97 29.15 -39.41
N GLY A 102 -32.10 27.87 -38.99
CA GLY A 102 -32.26 26.73 -39.91
C GLY A 102 -31.05 25.82 -40.07
N TYR A 103 -30.02 25.97 -39.26
CA TYR A 103 -28.89 25.02 -39.32
C TYR A 103 -29.32 23.64 -38.77
N ASP A 104 -29.09 22.57 -39.54
CA ASP A 104 -29.41 21.21 -39.10
C ASP A 104 -28.36 20.68 -38.11
N VAL A 105 -28.79 20.37 -36.89
CA VAL A 105 -27.91 19.86 -35.82
C VAL A 105 -27.26 18.51 -36.13
N ARG A 106 -27.82 17.77 -37.12
CA ARG A 106 -27.32 16.46 -37.53
C ARG A 106 -26.27 16.54 -38.65
N GLN A 107 -26.11 17.71 -39.29
CA GLN A 107 -25.20 17.88 -40.40
C GLN A 107 -23.76 17.80 -39.91
N PRO A 108 -22.94 16.85 -40.44
CA PRO A 108 -21.52 16.80 -40.15
C PRO A 108 -20.79 17.93 -40.86
N ASP A 109 -19.62 18.27 -40.34
CA ASP A 109 -18.69 19.19 -41.02
C ASP A 109 -17.92 18.50 -42.14
N LYS A 110 -16.91 19.22 -42.71
CA LYS A 110 -16.08 18.73 -43.83
C LYS A 110 -15.24 17.50 -43.46
N GLU A 111 -14.99 17.28 -42.16
CA GLU A 111 -14.22 16.17 -41.59
C GLU A 111 -15.13 15.07 -41.10
N ASN A 112 -16.41 15.10 -41.47
CA ASN A 112 -17.44 14.16 -40.99
C ASN A 112 -17.62 14.18 -39.47
N VAL A 113 -17.36 15.33 -38.80
CA VAL A 113 -17.53 15.53 -37.36
C VAL A 113 -18.83 16.30 -37.09
N THR A 114 -19.71 15.80 -36.26
CA THR A 114 -20.98 16.49 -35.94
C THR A 114 -20.78 17.54 -34.81
N LEU A 115 -21.76 18.42 -34.67
CA LEU A 115 -21.77 19.43 -33.62
C LEU A 115 -21.73 18.78 -32.22
N LEU A 116 -22.35 17.59 -32.07
CA LEU A 116 -22.34 16.85 -30.82
C LEU A 116 -20.94 16.34 -30.45
N HIS A 117 -20.13 15.92 -31.43
CA HIS A 117 -18.72 15.59 -31.21
C HIS A 117 -17.93 16.80 -30.70
N TRP A 118 -18.07 17.97 -31.35
CA TRP A 118 -17.37 19.20 -30.94
C TRP A 118 -17.74 19.63 -29.54
N ALA A 119 -19.02 19.51 -29.18
CA ALA A 119 -19.51 19.81 -27.82
C ALA A 119 -18.94 18.81 -26.79
N ALA A 120 -18.85 17.52 -27.12
CA ALA A 120 -18.31 16.48 -26.25
C ALA A 120 -16.77 16.60 -26.05
N ILE A 121 -16.01 16.86 -27.12
CA ILE A 121 -14.57 17.13 -27.10
C ILE A 121 -14.24 18.28 -26.15
N ASN A 122 -15.03 19.36 -26.20
CA ASN A 122 -14.78 20.59 -25.45
C ASN A 122 -15.53 20.64 -24.09
N ASN A 123 -16.15 19.53 -23.67
CA ASN A 123 -16.87 19.42 -22.39
C ASN A 123 -17.98 20.48 -22.22
N ARG A 124 -18.78 20.76 -23.27
CA ARG A 124 -19.84 21.77 -23.26
C ARG A 124 -21.19 21.16 -22.89
N ALA A 125 -21.40 20.95 -21.61
CA ALA A 125 -22.55 20.19 -21.08
C ALA A 125 -23.92 20.78 -21.49
N ASP A 126 -24.08 22.10 -21.43
CA ASP A 126 -25.33 22.78 -21.78
C ASP A 126 -25.63 22.71 -23.27
N ILE A 127 -24.61 22.80 -24.12
CA ILE A 127 -24.72 22.66 -25.56
C ILE A 127 -25.09 21.25 -25.96
N VAL A 128 -24.48 20.23 -25.33
CA VAL A 128 -24.86 18.82 -25.54
C VAL A 128 -26.33 18.61 -25.22
N LYS A 129 -26.80 19.13 -24.08
CA LYS A 129 -28.21 19.04 -23.69
C LYS A 129 -29.13 19.70 -24.74
N TYR A 130 -28.74 20.87 -25.23
CA TYR A 130 -29.52 21.60 -26.24
C TYR A 130 -29.53 20.84 -27.57
N TYR A 131 -28.39 20.36 -28.09
CA TYR A 131 -28.33 19.64 -29.35
C TYR A 131 -29.12 18.34 -29.33
N LEU A 132 -29.04 17.58 -28.21
CA LEU A 132 -29.87 16.38 -28.06
C LEU A 132 -31.36 16.70 -28.03
N SER A 133 -31.78 17.82 -27.43
CA SER A 133 -33.19 18.29 -27.46
C SER A 133 -33.66 18.68 -28.86
N LYS A 134 -32.72 19.06 -29.76
CA LYS A 134 -33.01 19.38 -31.16
C LYS A 134 -32.85 18.20 -32.11
N GLY A 135 -32.61 17.01 -31.56
CA GLY A 135 -32.60 15.75 -32.30
C GLY A 135 -31.23 15.32 -32.85
N ALA A 136 -30.12 15.80 -32.27
CA ALA A 136 -28.80 15.25 -32.56
C ALA A 136 -28.74 13.75 -32.22
N VAL A 137 -28.07 12.96 -33.07
CA VAL A 137 -27.92 11.51 -32.87
C VAL A 137 -26.77 11.27 -31.90
N ILE A 138 -27.08 10.62 -30.76
CA ILE A 138 -26.13 10.47 -29.66
C ILE A 138 -24.92 9.58 -29.99
N ASP A 139 -25.15 8.53 -30.77
CA ASP A 139 -24.12 7.54 -31.13
C ASP A 139 -23.70 7.66 -32.61
N GLN A 140 -23.84 8.88 -33.19
CA GLN A 140 -23.37 9.15 -34.54
C GLN A 140 -21.86 8.88 -34.62
N LEU A 141 -21.46 8.07 -35.59
CA LEU A 141 -20.05 7.86 -35.89
C LEU A 141 -19.56 9.01 -36.75
N GLY A 142 -18.34 9.50 -36.47
CA GLY A 142 -17.77 10.62 -37.23
C GLY A 142 -16.29 10.82 -36.98
N GLY A 143 -15.70 11.69 -37.82
CA GLY A 143 -14.27 11.97 -37.87
C GLY A 143 -13.44 10.85 -38.48
N ASP A 144 -12.12 11.06 -38.62
CA ASP A 144 -11.18 10.09 -39.20
C ASP A 144 -11.15 8.76 -38.47
N LEU A 145 -11.40 8.78 -37.16
CA LEU A 145 -11.42 7.60 -36.34
C LEU A 145 -12.79 6.92 -36.26
N ASN A 146 -13.78 7.36 -37.03
CA ASN A 146 -15.14 6.83 -37.02
C ASN A 146 -15.66 6.59 -35.60
N SER A 147 -15.51 7.59 -34.75
CA SER A 147 -15.77 7.53 -33.30
C SER A 147 -17.10 8.17 -32.93
N THR A 148 -17.71 7.76 -31.81
CA THR A 148 -18.90 8.44 -31.27
C THR A 148 -18.50 9.65 -30.42
N PRO A 149 -19.42 10.59 -30.08
CA PRO A 149 -19.17 11.65 -29.10
C PRO A 149 -18.69 11.13 -27.75
N LEU A 150 -19.16 9.95 -27.32
CA LEU A 150 -18.71 9.26 -26.10
C LEU A 150 -17.22 8.89 -26.17
N HIS A 151 -16.76 8.32 -27.29
CA HIS A 151 -15.34 8.00 -27.48
C HIS A 151 -14.46 9.23 -27.36
N TRP A 152 -14.86 10.35 -27.96
CA TRP A 152 -14.13 11.61 -27.88
C TRP A 152 -14.10 12.19 -26.47
N ALA A 153 -15.22 12.16 -25.75
CA ALA A 153 -15.26 12.58 -24.34
C ALA A 153 -14.32 11.74 -23.45
N ILE A 154 -14.21 10.43 -23.73
CA ILE A 154 -13.28 9.53 -23.02
C ILE A 154 -11.83 9.85 -23.37
N ARG A 155 -11.49 10.04 -24.65
CA ARG A 155 -10.13 10.39 -25.10
C ARG A 155 -9.63 11.67 -24.39
N GLN A 156 -10.52 12.64 -24.16
CA GLN A 156 -10.21 13.90 -23.48
C GLN A 156 -10.26 13.82 -21.95
N GLY A 157 -10.73 12.72 -21.38
CA GLY A 157 -10.81 12.53 -19.93
C GLY A 157 -11.95 13.27 -19.24
N HIS A 158 -12.99 13.68 -19.97
CA HIS A 158 -14.12 14.44 -19.45
C HIS A 158 -15.17 13.56 -18.76
N LEU A 159 -14.91 13.13 -17.53
CA LEU A 159 -15.81 12.26 -16.77
C LEU A 159 -17.24 12.82 -16.69
N SER A 160 -17.40 14.13 -16.46
CA SER A 160 -18.71 14.76 -16.40
C SER A 160 -19.50 14.62 -17.71
N MET A 161 -18.83 14.77 -18.84
CA MET A 161 -19.40 14.60 -20.17
C MET A 161 -19.75 13.12 -20.43
N VAL A 162 -18.87 12.20 -20.08
CA VAL A 162 -19.15 10.75 -20.17
C VAL A 162 -20.41 10.39 -19.37
N ILE A 163 -20.55 10.88 -18.13
CA ILE A 163 -21.73 10.67 -17.31
C ILE A 163 -22.98 11.22 -18.00
N GLN A 164 -22.89 12.41 -18.55
CA GLN A 164 -24.01 13.07 -19.23
C GLN A 164 -24.43 12.29 -20.47
N LEU A 165 -23.52 11.93 -21.34
CA LEU A 165 -23.81 11.15 -22.55
C LEU A 165 -24.43 9.79 -22.21
N MET A 166 -23.87 9.08 -21.22
CA MET A 166 -24.42 7.80 -20.72
C MET A 166 -25.84 7.95 -20.14
N ARG A 167 -26.17 9.07 -19.49
CA ARG A 167 -27.54 9.38 -19.03
C ARG A 167 -28.52 9.61 -20.19
N TYR A 168 -28.05 10.14 -21.31
CA TYR A 168 -28.86 10.30 -22.52
C TYR A 168 -28.89 9.03 -23.39
N GLY A 169 -28.30 7.93 -22.96
CA GLY A 169 -28.40 6.63 -23.59
C GLY A 169 -27.28 6.32 -24.59
N ALA A 170 -26.13 6.98 -24.52
CA ALA A 170 -24.96 6.61 -25.32
C ALA A 170 -24.53 5.16 -25.03
N ASP A 171 -24.25 4.39 -26.08
CA ASP A 171 -23.86 2.99 -26.01
C ASP A 171 -22.32 2.84 -25.89
N PRO A 172 -21.77 2.47 -24.72
CA PRO A 172 -20.34 2.28 -24.53
C PRO A 172 -19.80 0.99 -25.16
N SER A 173 -20.64 0.13 -25.71
CA SER A 173 -20.26 -1.13 -26.38
C SER A 173 -19.85 -0.95 -27.83
N LEU A 174 -20.18 0.19 -28.44
CA LEU A 174 -19.79 0.50 -29.80
C LEU A 174 -18.27 0.57 -29.92
N ALA A 175 -17.77 0.10 -31.06
CA ALA A 175 -16.35 0.20 -31.41
C ALA A 175 -16.11 1.39 -32.31
N ASP A 176 -14.96 2.07 -32.13
CA ASP A 176 -14.48 3.10 -33.06
C ASP A 176 -13.82 2.48 -34.30
N GLY A 177 -13.31 3.29 -35.21
CA GLY A 177 -12.66 2.84 -36.42
C GLY A 177 -11.35 2.06 -36.22
N GLU A 178 -10.74 2.18 -35.03
CA GLU A 178 -9.60 1.37 -34.59
C GLU A 178 -10.02 0.04 -33.94
N GLY A 179 -11.34 -0.15 -33.75
CA GLY A 179 -11.92 -1.34 -33.11
C GLY A 179 -12.00 -1.26 -31.59
N TYR A 180 -11.64 -0.13 -30.97
CA TYR A 180 -11.68 0.04 -29.53
C TYR A 180 -13.08 0.44 -29.04
N ARG A 181 -13.51 -0.17 -27.93
CA ARG A 181 -14.72 0.23 -27.21
C ARG A 181 -14.38 1.26 -26.13
N ALA A 182 -15.39 1.86 -25.51
CA ALA A 182 -15.26 2.87 -24.46
C ALA A 182 -14.26 2.49 -23.36
N LEU A 183 -14.30 1.25 -22.86
CA LEU A 183 -13.40 0.79 -21.79
C LEU A 183 -11.94 0.68 -22.27
N HIS A 184 -11.69 0.25 -23.51
CA HIS A 184 -10.34 0.20 -24.09
C HIS A 184 -9.73 1.59 -24.15
N LEU A 185 -10.50 2.59 -24.61
CA LEU A 185 -10.03 3.98 -24.68
C LEU A 185 -9.77 4.57 -23.29
N ALA A 186 -10.65 4.31 -22.31
CA ALA A 186 -10.45 4.77 -20.95
C ALA A 186 -9.14 4.21 -20.35
N VAL A 187 -8.80 2.96 -20.66
CA VAL A 187 -7.55 2.31 -20.24
C VAL A 187 -6.36 2.88 -21.04
N LEU A 188 -6.45 2.99 -22.34
CA LEU A 188 -5.38 3.48 -23.22
C LEU A 188 -4.95 4.91 -22.86
N PHE A 189 -5.91 5.78 -22.56
CA PHE A 189 -5.65 7.16 -22.14
C PHE A 189 -5.48 7.31 -20.62
N GLN A 190 -5.43 6.20 -19.88
CA GLN A 190 -5.21 6.15 -18.43
C GLN A 190 -6.24 6.94 -17.59
N HIS A 191 -7.45 7.08 -18.08
CA HIS A 191 -8.55 7.74 -17.37
C HIS A 191 -9.28 6.76 -16.42
N MET A 192 -8.59 6.36 -15.33
CA MET A 192 -9.11 5.34 -14.39
C MET A 192 -10.46 5.68 -13.76
N PRO A 193 -10.80 6.95 -13.43
CA PRO A 193 -12.14 7.31 -12.97
C PRO A 193 -13.24 6.99 -13.99
N ILE A 194 -12.97 7.20 -15.28
CA ILE A 194 -13.90 6.86 -16.37
C ILE A 194 -14.02 5.34 -16.51
N ALA A 195 -12.89 4.61 -16.50
CA ALA A 195 -12.91 3.14 -16.54
C ALA A 195 -13.71 2.55 -15.38
N ALA A 196 -13.51 3.05 -14.16
CA ALA A 196 -14.28 2.64 -12.98
C ALA A 196 -15.78 2.91 -13.15
N TYR A 197 -16.15 4.08 -13.67
CA TYR A 197 -17.55 4.44 -13.93
C TYR A 197 -18.21 3.53 -14.98
N LEU A 198 -17.52 3.28 -16.10
CA LEU A 198 -18.02 2.40 -17.17
C LEU A 198 -18.28 0.97 -16.65
N MET A 199 -17.32 0.40 -15.89
CA MET A 199 -17.50 -0.92 -15.26
C MET A 199 -18.61 -0.93 -14.22
N ALA A 200 -18.78 0.14 -13.44
CA ALA A 200 -19.86 0.27 -12.48
C ALA A 200 -21.24 0.34 -13.16
N LYS A 201 -21.31 0.86 -14.39
CA LYS A 201 -22.51 0.90 -15.25
C LYS A 201 -22.75 -0.40 -16.01
N GLY A 202 -21.93 -1.43 -15.81
CA GLY A 202 -22.18 -2.77 -16.34
C GLY A 202 -21.30 -3.17 -17.52
N GLN A 203 -20.29 -2.35 -17.88
CA GLN A 203 -19.31 -2.80 -18.88
C GLN A 203 -18.47 -3.93 -18.31
N GLU A 204 -18.33 -5.00 -19.08
CA GLU A 204 -17.50 -6.16 -18.72
C GLU A 204 -16.03 -5.78 -18.82
N VAL A 205 -15.25 -6.14 -17.78
CA VAL A 205 -13.82 -5.83 -17.69
C VAL A 205 -13.01 -6.52 -18.79
N ASP A 206 -13.47 -7.70 -19.27
CA ASP A 206 -12.82 -8.51 -20.29
C ASP A 206 -13.47 -8.36 -21.68
N SER A 207 -14.28 -7.32 -21.91
CA SER A 207 -14.88 -7.05 -23.22
C SER A 207 -13.79 -6.99 -24.30
N PRO A 208 -13.85 -7.84 -25.33
CA PRO A 208 -12.84 -7.84 -26.39
C PRO A 208 -13.04 -6.69 -27.36
N ASP A 209 -11.95 -6.17 -27.92
CA ASP A 209 -11.97 -5.32 -29.11
C ASP A 209 -12.25 -6.15 -30.39
N ILE A 210 -12.15 -5.52 -31.55
CA ILE A 210 -12.34 -6.21 -32.85
C ILE A 210 -11.33 -7.34 -33.07
N ASN A 211 -10.11 -7.22 -32.53
CA ASN A 211 -9.02 -8.19 -32.61
C ASN A 211 -9.10 -9.28 -31.54
N GLY A 212 -10.06 -9.18 -30.64
CA GLY A 212 -10.21 -10.06 -29.48
C GLY A 212 -9.29 -9.71 -28.32
N GLN A 213 -8.63 -8.54 -28.36
CA GLN A 213 -7.81 -8.07 -27.24
C GLN A 213 -8.70 -7.54 -26.12
N THR A 214 -8.37 -7.91 -24.89
CA THR A 214 -9.02 -7.36 -23.69
C THR A 214 -8.35 -6.04 -23.28
N PRO A 215 -9.03 -5.19 -22.48
CA PRO A 215 -8.40 -3.99 -21.91
C PRO A 215 -7.10 -4.28 -21.15
N LEU A 216 -7.00 -5.44 -20.49
CA LEU A 216 -5.79 -5.88 -19.79
C LEU A 216 -4.62 -6.18 -20.74
N MET A 217 -4.88 -6.81 -21.89
CA MET A 217 -3.86 -7.04 -22.93
C MET A 217 -3.34 -5.72 -23.49
N LEU A 218 -4.26 -4.80 -23.78
CA LEU A 218 -3.94 -3.48 -24.28
C LEU A 218 -3.11 -2.68 -23.26
N ALA A 219 -3.49 -2.71 -21.98
CA ALA A 219 -2.73 -2.09 -20.90
C ALA A 219 -1.30 -2.66 -20.81
N ALA A 220 -1.18 -3.99 -20.80
CA ALA A 220 0.09 -4.68 -20.70
C ALA A 220 1.03 -4.41 -21.89
N GLN A 221 0.45 -4.20 -23.08
CA GLN A 221 1.19 -3.95 -24.33
C GLN A 221 1.59 -2.49 -24.53
N LYS A 222 0.69 -1.54 -24.22
CA LYS A 222 0.84 -0.14 -24.64
C LYS A 222 1.28 0.81 -23.55
N ILE A 223 1.10 0.42 -22.27
CA ILE A 223 1.29 1.35 -21.16
C ILE A 223 2.41 0.85 -20.24
N ILE A 224 3.46 1.65 -20.12
CA ILE A 224 4.57 1.37 -19.20
C ILE A 224 4.19 1.87 -17.81
N GLY A 225 4.47 1.03 -16.80
CA GLY A 225 4.16 1.31 -15.41
C GLY A 225 3.12 0.35 -14.82
N PRO A 226 2.90 0.41 -13.49
CA PRO A 226 2.04 -0.53 -12.79
C PRO A 226 0.54 -0.31 -13.05
N GLU A 227 0.12 0.93 -13.29
CA GLU A 227 -1.25 1.28 -13.65
C GLU A 227 -1.35 1.48 -15.19
N PRO A 228 -2.41 1.07 -15.86
CA PRO A 228 -3.70 0.55 -15.36
C PRO A 228 -3.76 -0.98 -15.15
N THR A 229 -2.67 -1.71 -15.40
CA THR A 229 -2.62 -3.18 -15.30
C THR A 229 -3.09 -3.67 -13.92
N ASN A 230 -2.53 -3.08 -12.85
CA ASN A 230 -2.89 -3.41 -11.47
C ASN A 230 -4.37 -3.10 -11.16
N PHE A 231 -4.89 -1.98 -11.66
CA PHE A 231 -6.29 -1.61 -11.52
C PHE A 231 -7.22 -2.64 -12.16
N LEU A 232 -6.97 -3.06 -13.39
CA LEU A 232 -7.80 -4.04 -14.10
C LEU A 232 -7.79 -5.40 -13.41
N ILE A 233 -6.63 -5.86 -12.95
CA ILE A 233 -6.52 -7.12 -12.18
C ILE A 233 -7.35 -7.05 -10.88
N LYS A 234 -7.31 -5.91 -10.17
CA LYS A 234 -8.16 -5.68 -8.99
C LYS A 234 -9.65 -5.65 -9.29
N CYS A 235 -10.01 -5.34 -10.53
CA CYS A 235 -11.38 -5.44 -11.04
C CYS A 235 -11.72 -6.85 -11.57
N ASN A 236 -10.91 -7.86 -11.26
CA ASN A 236 -11.05 -9.25 -11.67
C ASN A 236 -10.91 -9.48 -13.19
N ALA A 237 -10.10 -8.68 -13.89
CA ALA A 237 -9.74 -8.96 -15.28
C ALA A 237 -9.03 -10.32 -15.40
N SER A 238 -9.37 -11.08 -16.43
CA SER A 238 -8.81 -12.40 -16.68
C SER A 238 -7.36 -12.33 -17.13
N VAL A 239 -6.45 -12.84 -16.30
CA VAL A 239 -5.02 -12.96 -16.63
C VAL A 239 -4.70 -14.08 -17.62
N SER A 240 -5.69 -14.95 -17.90
CA SER A 240 -5.58 -16.12 -18.79
C SER A 240 -6.36 -15.98 -20.11
N ALA A 241 -7.10 -14.87 -20.32
CA ALA A 241 -7.74 -14.60 -21.60
C ALA A 241 -6.71 -14.60 -22.72
N VAL A 242 -7.13 -14.97 -23.94
CA VAL A 242 -6.25 -14.99 -25.11
C VAL A 242 -6.89 -14.23 -26.27
N ASP A 243 -6.07 -13.50 -27.03
CA ASP A 243 -6.54 -12.79 -28.22
C ASP A 243 -6.94 -13.75 -29.35
N LYS A 244 -7.74 -13.27 -30.31
CA LYS A 244 -8.23 -14.07 -31.43
C LYS A 244 -7.17 -14.29 -32.50
N MET A 245 -6.21 -13.38 -32.65
CA MET A 245 -5.25 -13.39 -33.74
C MET A 245 -4.12 -14.38 -33.49
N ASN A 246 -3.44 -14.24 -32.36
CA ASN A 246 -2.24 -14.99 -32.05
C ASN A 246 -2.39 -15.90 -30.83
N ARG A 247 -3.55 -15.91 -30.17
CA ARG A 247 -3.77 -16.56 -28.87
C ARG A 247 -2.76 -16.11 -27.80
N ASN A 248 -2.33 -14.87 -27.89
CA ASN A 248 -1.47 -14.28 -26.88
C ASN A 248 -2.27 -13.97 -25.61
N SER A 249 -1.76 -14.34 -24.45
CA SER A 249 -2.28 -13.92 -23.16
C SER A 249 -1.76 -12.51 -22.79
N PRO A 250 -2.34 -11.83 -21.76
CA PRO A 250 -1.78 -10.58 -21.27
C PRO A 250 -0.28 -10.64 -20.96
N LEU A 251 0.20 -11.81 -20.45
CA LEU A 251 1.61 -12.02 -20.18
C LEU A 251 2.46 -12.07 -21.45
N HIS A 252 1.98 -12.71 -22.54
CA HIS A 252 2.65 -12.67 -23.84
C HIS A 252 2.74 -11.23 -24.36
N CYS A 253 1.64 -10.46 -24.26
CA CYS A 253 1.61 -9.06 -24.70
C CYS A 253 2.62 -8.19 -23.91
N ALA A 254 2.68 -8.38 -22.59
CA ALA A 254 3.61 -7.67 -21.72
C ALA A 254 5.08 -7.97 -22.04
N VAL A 255 5.40 -9.26 -22.32
CA VAL A 255 6.75 -9.70 -22.67
C VAL A 255 7.16 -9.16 -24.03
N LEU A 256 6.29 -9.24 -25.04
CA LEU A 256 6.55 -8.69 -26.37
C LEU A 256 6.80 -7.17 -26.36
N ALA A 257 6.09 -6.47 -25.47
CA ALA A 257 6.28 -5.02 -25.27
C ALA A 257 7.50 -4.66 -24.41
N GLY A 258 8.16 -5.65 -23.78
CA GLY A 258 9.24 -5.39 -22.84
C GLY A 258 8.79 -4.73 -21.53
N ASN A 259 7.51 -4.79 -21.19
CA ASN A 259 6.92 -4.12 -20.03
C ASN A 259 7.15 -4.91 -18.75
N VAL A 260 8.25 -4.64 -18.07
CA VAL A 260 8.70 -5.35 -16.86
C VAL A 260 7.69 -5.22 -15.72
N ASP A 261 7.09 -4.03 -15.53
CA ASP A 261 6.11 -3.79 -14.46
C ASP A 261 4.85 -4.64 -14.68
N ALA A 262 4.32 -4.65 -15.92
CA ALA A 262 3.16 -5.48 -16.24
C ALA A 262 3.46 -6.97 -16.10
N VAL A 263 4.65 -7.44 -16.51
CA VAL A 263 5.08 -8.83 -16.32
C VAL A 263 5.10 -9.19 -14.84
N HIS A 264 5.69 -8.35 -13.99
CA HIS A 264 5.73 -8.58 -12.54
C HIS A 264 4.33 -8.70 -11.94
N ILE A 265 3.46 -7.73 -12.23
CA ILE A 265 2.08 -7.68 -11.71
C ILE A 265 1.26 -8.89 -12.20
N LEU A 266 1.39 -9.27 -13.48
CA LEU A 266 0.69 -10.43 -14.05
C LEU A 266 1.17 -11.74 -13.42
N LEU A 267 2.48 -11.89 -13.16
CA LEU A 267 3.05 -13.05 -12.48
C LEU A 267 2.57 -13.16 -11.02
N GLU A 268 2.49 -12.05 -10.30
CA GLU A 268 1.92 -11.99 -8.95
C GLU A 268 0.42 -12.35 -8.95
N ALA A 269 -0.32 -11.92 -9.97
CA ALA A 269 -1.72 -12.27 -10.17
C ALA A 269 -1.96 -13.73 -10.62
N GLY A 270 -0.88 -14.50 -10.82
CA GLY A 270 -0.97 -15.92 -11.14
C GLY A 270 -1.01 -16.26 -12.64
N ALA A 271 -0.68 -15.32 -13.54
CA ALA A 271 -0.64 -15.59 -14.98
C ALA A 271 0.26 -16.80 -15.30
N SER A 272 -0.20 -17.69 -16.19
CA SER A 272 0.55 -18.90 -16.57
C SER A 272 1.80 -18.55 -17.39
N VAL A 273 2.93 -19.12 -17.00
CA VAL A 273 4.21 -19.01 -17.74
C VAL A 273 4.40 -20.08 -18.79
N ASP A 274 3.53 -21.10 -18.81
CA ASP A 274 3.60 -22.27 -19.68
C ASP A 274 2.51 -22.27 -20.75
N LEU A 275 1.70 -21.20 -20.85
CA LEU A 275 0.68 -21.08 -21.89
C LEU A 275 1.37 -20.83 -23.23
N GLU A 276 0.94 -21.56 -24.28
CA GLU A 276 1.47 -21.42 -25.64
C GLU A 276 0.53 -20.58 -26.51
N ASN A 277 1.11 -19.74 -27.35
CA ASN A 277 0.38 -19.01 -28.39
C ASN A 277 0.18 -19.89 -29.65
N THR A 278 -0.39 -19.33 -30.73
CA THR A 278 -0.60 -20.04 -32.01
C THR A 278 0.68 -20.57 -32.65
N ASN A 279 1.82 -19.93 -32.36
CA ASN A 279 3.13 -20.31 -32.89
C ASN A 279 3.85 -21.35 -31.99
N GLY A 280 3.21 -21.81 -30.91
CA GLY A 280 3.81 -22.71 -29.93
C GLY A 280 4.82 -22.05 -28.99
N HIS A 281 4.88 -20.72 -28.96
CA HIS A 281 5.80 -19.98 -28.06
C HIS A 281 5.17 -19.72 -26.71
N THR A 282 5.93 -20.02 -25.66
CA THR A 282 5.60 -19.60 -24.29
C THR A 282 6.09 -18.15 -24.02
N PRO A 283 5.62 -17.48 -22.95
CA PRO A 283 6.17 -16.18 -22.56
C PRO A 283 7.69 -16.16 -22.36
N ILE A 284 8.29 -17.30 -21.94
CA ILE A 284 9.75 -17.43 -21.78
C ILE A 284 10.43 -17.43 -23.15
N ASP A 285 9.88 -18.16 -24.13
CA ASP A 285 10.43 -18.19 -25.49
C ASP A 285 10.39 -16.82 -26.13
N LEU A 286 9.30 -16.08 -25.93
CA LEU A 286 9.18 -14.68 -26.39
C LEU A 286 10.19 -13.77 -25.69
N ALA A 287 10.46 -13.96 -24.38
CA ALA A 287 11.47 -13.19 -23.68
C ALA A 287 12.88 -13.42 -24.25
N HIS A 288 13.18 -14.64 -24.72
CA HIS A 288 14.41 -14.97 -25.45
C HIS A 288 14.45 -14.26 -26.82
N GLN A 289 13.33 -14.19 -27.55
CA GLN A 289 13.25 -13.49 -28.84
C GLN A 289 13.43 -11.97 -28.69
N VAL A 290 12.90 -11.39 -27.62
CA VAL A 290 13.06 -9.94 -27.31
C VAL A 290 14.44 -9.63 -26.71
N HIS A 291 15.29 -10.66 -26.49
CA HIS A 291 16.62 -10.52 -25.91
C HIS A 291 16.66 -9.77 -24.57
N SER A 292 15.65 -9.96 -23.70
CA SER A 292 15.59 -9.30 -22.39
C SER A 292 16.05 -10.24 -21.26
N PRO A 293 17.30 -10.12 -20.77
CA PRO A 293 17.81 -11.01 -19.73
C PRO A 293 17.03 -10.87 -18.40
N LEU A 294 16.50 -9.68 -18.12
CA LEU A 294 15.70 -9.45 -16.94
C LEU A 294 14.38 -10.24 -16.97
N LEU A 295 13.66 -10.21 -18.10
CA LEU A 295 12.40 -10.96 -18.25
C LEU A 295 12.63 -12.46 -18.23
N ILE A 296 13.70 -12.94 -18.88
CA ILE A 296 14.10 -14.36 -18.86
C ILE A 296 14.34 -14.82 -17.42
N HIS A 297 15.08 -14.02 -16.65
CA HIS A 297 15.37 -14.32 -15.25
C HIS A 297 14.08 -14.34 -14.40
N MET A 298 13.22 -13.30 -14.52
CA MET A 298 11.97 -13.21 -13.76
C MET A 298 11.04 -14.40 -14.04
N LEU A 299 10.80 -14.71 -15.31
CA LEU A 299 9.95 -15.82 -15.73
C LEU A 299 10.53 -17.17 -15.30
N GLY A 300 11.86 -17.35 -15.44
CA GLY A 300 12.58 -18.56 -15.01
C GLY A 300 12.50 -18.81 -13.51
N VAL A 301 12.67 -17.75 -12.69
CA VAL A 301 12.50 -17.83 -11.22
C VAL A 301 11.09 -18.27 -10.86
N VAL A 302 10.07 -17.63 -11.43
CA VAL A 302 8.66 -17.97 -11.13
C VAL A 302 8.34 -19.40 -11.59
N LYS A 303 8.83 -19.84 -12.75
CA LYS A 303 8.64 -21.21 -13.22
C LYS A 303 9.26 -22.24 -12.25
N THR A 304 10.49 -22.00 -11.83
CA THR A 304 11.18 -22.88 -10.86
C THR A 304 10.53 -22.88 -9.48
N GLU A 305 10.05 -21.73 -9.01
CA GLU A 305 9.30 -21.63 -7.75
C GLU A 305 7.96 -22.37 -7.80
N ARG A 306 7.21 -22.26 -8.91
CA ARG A 306 5.96 -22.99 -9.09
C ARG A 306 6.17 -24.51 -9.19
N MET A 307 7.23 -24.95 -9.87
CA MET A 307 7.59 -26.39 -9.89
C MET A 307 7.96 -26.89 -8.49
N LYS A 308 8.76 -26.14 -7.74
CA LYS A 308 9.10 -26.48 -6.35
C LYS A 308 7.86 -26.47 -5.44
N ALA A 309 6.94 -25.51 -5.61
CA ALA A 309 5.74 -25.38 -4.80
C ALA A 309 4.79 -26.60 -4.92
N ASN A 310 4.87 -27.38 -5.99
CA ASN A 310 4.11 -28.61 -6.17
C ASN A 310 4.63 -29.80 -5.34
N SER A 311 5.84 -29.71 -4.77
CA SER A 311 6.38 -30.73 -3.87
C SER A 311 5.52 -30.87 -2.61
N THR A 312 5.20 -32.11 -2.24
CA THR A 312 4.43 -32.44 -1.02
C THR A 312 5.13 -31.95 0.24
N CYS A 313 6.45 -32.00 0.28
CA CYS A 313 7.27 -31.50 1.38
C CYS A 313 7.11 -29.99 1.56
N LEU A 314 7.09 -29.20 0.48
CA LEU A 314 6.93 -27.76 0.55
C LEU A 314 5.50 -27.35 0.90
N LYS A 315 4.49 -28.11 0.48
CA LYS A 315 3.08 -27.90 0.91
C LYS A 315 2.94 -28.09 2.43
N LEU A 316 3.58 -29.12 3.00
CA LEU A 316 3.60 -29.37 4.43
C LEU A 316 4.35 -28.25 5.17
N LEU A 317 5.51 -27.84 4.67
CA LEU A 317 6.32 -26.75 5.21
C LEU A 317 5.52 -25.42 5.23
N ASN A 318 4.81 -25.12 4.14
CA ASN A 318 3.95 -23.93 4.08
C ASN A 318 2.75 -23.96 5.04
N ARG A 319 2.22 -25.15 5.32
CA ARG A 319 1.13 -25.33 6.29
C ARG A 319 1.58 -25.01 7.71
N TYR A 320 2.79 -25.41 8.07
CA TYR A 320 3.34 -25.25 9.43
C TYR A 320 4.39 -24.14 9.55
N LYS A 321 4.54 -23.29 8.53
CA LYS A 321 5.60 -22.26 8.46
C LYS A 321 5.72 -21.38 9.70
N VAL A 322 4.59 -20.97 10.30
CA VAL A 322 4.58 -20.11 11.50
C VAL A 322 5.14 -20.86 12.71
N CYS A 323 4.69 -22.11 12.93
CA CYS A 323 5.19 -22.95 14.02
C CYS A 323 6.69 -23.27 13.85
N LEU A 324 7.09 -23.63 12.63
CA LEU A 324 8.49 -23.96 12.33
C LEU A 324 9.40 -22.74 12.50
N LEU A 325 8.97 -21.56 12.04
CA LEU A 325 9.71 -20.32 12.23
C LEU A 325 9.78 -19.92 13.70
N GLY A 326 8.70 -20.12 14.45
CA GLY A 326 8.68 -19.90 15.90
C GLY A 326 9.67 -20.80 16.66
N VAL A 327 9.63 -22.12 16.40
CA VAL A 327 10.58 -23.08 16.99
C VAL A 327 12.02 -22.73 16.57
N PHE A 328 12.26 -22.45 15.32
CA PHE A 328 13.57 -22.04 14.82
C PHE A 328 14.08 -20.80 15.55
N SER A 329 13.25 -19.76 15.71
CA SER A 329 13.62 -18.54 16.42
C SER A 329 13.96 -18.81 17.88
N VAL A 330 13.19 -19.68 18.58
CA VAL A 330 13.47 -20.08 19.97
C VAL A 330 14.81 -20.83 20.07
N VAL A 331 15.06 -21.78 19.17
CA VAL A 331 16.31 -22.56 19.14
C VAL A 331 17.51 -21.65 18.86
N VAL A 332 17.39 -20.73 17.89
CA VAL A 332 18.48 -19.80 17.55
C VAL A 332 18.83 -18.87 18.70
N VAL A 333 17.84 -18.25 19.33
CA VAL A 333 18.06 -17.35 20.47
C VAL A 333 18.68 -18.11 21.66
N GLY A 334 18.20 -19.32 21.94
CA GLY A 334 18.77 -20.19 22.96
C GLY A 334 20.21 -20.64 22.64
N ALA A 335 20.49 -21.02 21.39
CA ALA A 335 21.83 -21.43 20.98
C ALA A 335 22.86 -20.30 21.14
N ILE A 336 22.50 -19.07 20.71
CA ILE A 336 23.38 -17.91 20.88
C ILE A 336 23.68 -17.69 22.38
N GLY A 337 22.66 -17.70 23.23
CA GLY A 337 22.84 -17.54 24.66
C GLY A 337 23.71 -18.66 25.28
N SER A 338 23.48 -19.92 24.88
CA SER A 338 24.26 -21.07 25.35
C SER A 338 25.72 -21.01 24.92
N ILE A 339 26.02 -20.54 23.68
CA ILE A 339 27.38 -20.34 23.18
C ILE A 339 28.09 -19.26 24.02
N LEU A 340 27.39 -18.18 24.36
CA LEU A 340 27.96 -17.11 25.20
C LEU A 340 28.23 -17.61 26.63
N ASP A 341 27.37 -18.50 27.16
CA ASP A 341 27.49 -19.05 28.52
C ASP A 341 28.49 -20.20 28.65
N MET A 342 29.06 -20.71 27.56
CA MET A 342 30.05 -21.79 27.59
C MET A 342 31.27 -21.38 28.44
N LYS A 343 31.66 -22.23 29.39
CA LYS A 343 32.83 -22.03 30.28
C LYS A 343 34.16 -22.40 29.57
N THR A 344 34.38 -21.87 28.38
CA THR A 344 35.62 -22.06 27.62
C THR A 344 36.41 -20.77 27.59
N GLU A 345 37.73 -20.86 27.81
CA GLU A 345 38.65 -19.70 27.72
C GLU A 345 38.91 -19.26 26.28
N SER A 346 38.58 -20.13 25.30
CA SER A 346 38.83 -19.86 23.89
C SER A 346 37.78 -18.96 23.27
N TRP A 347 38.06 -17.68 23.17
CA TRP A 347 37.21 -16.69 22.46
C TRP A 347 37.08 -17.01 20.96
N LEU A 348 38.09 -17.64 20.36
CA LEU A 348 38.07 -18.08 18.96
C LEU A 348 36.99 -19.14 18.75
N LEU A 349 36.85 -20.11 19.66
CA LEU A 349 35.82 -21.14 19.56
C LEU A 349 34.41 -20.53 19.65
N LYS A 350 34.19 -19.64 20.62
CA LYS A 350 32.91 -18.93 20.74
C LYS A 350 32.60 -18.13 19.48
N GLY A 351 33.59 -17.37 18.95
CA GLY A 351 33.44 -16.61 17.72
C GLY A 351 33.12 -17.48 16.51
N LEU A 352 33.78 -18.62 16.36
CA LEU A 352 33.50 -19.59 15.28
C LEU A 352 32.09 -20.15 15.36
N LEU A 353 31.64 -20.57 16.56
CA LEU A 353 30.29 -21.09 16.77
C LEU A 353 29.21 -20.04 16.49
N LEU A 354 29.43 -18.79 16.89
CA LEU A 354 28.53 -17.67 16.55
C LEU A 354 28.51 -17.41 15.05
N ALA A 355 29.67 -17.41 14.39
CA ALA A 355 29.74 -17.26 12.94
C ALA A 355 29.01 -18.40 12.20
N CYS A 356 29.15 -19.65 12.64
CA CYS A 356 28.40 -20.78 12.12
C CYS A 356 26.88 -20.61 12.32
N THR A 357 26.47 -20.16 13.50
CA THR A 357 25.04 -19.91 13.78
C THR A 357 24.47 -18.82 12.86
N ILE A 358 25.20 -17.73 12.67
CA ILE A 358 24.83 -16.65 11.73
C ILE A 358 24.79 -17.18 10.29
N ALA A 359 25.74 -18.02 9.88
CA ALA A 359 25.74 -18.62 8.56
C ALA A 359 24.50 -19.52 8.35
N VAL A 360 24.13 -20.35 9.35
CA VAL A 360 22.91 -21.17 9.31
C VAL A 360 21.66 -20.29 9.21
N ILE A 361 21.58 -19.20 9.97
CA ILE A 361 20.45 -18.24 9.89
C ILE A 361 20.36 -17.65 8.49
N ASN A 362 21.49 -17.18 7.93
CA ASN A 362 21.53 -16.60 6.59
C ASN A 362 21.14 -17.61 5.50
N LEU A 363 21.64 -18.84 5.58
CA LEU A 363 21.34 -19.91 4.63
C LEU A 363 19.87 -20.30 4.72
N SER A 364 19.35 -20.52 5.93
CA SER A 364 17.94 -20.84 6.17
C SER A 364 17.02 -19.70 5.72
N SER A 365 17.40 -18.44 5.99
CA SER A 365 16.63 -17.30 5.55
C SER A 365 16.58 -17.17 4.02
N ARG A 366 17.66 -17.50 3.31
CA ARG A 366 17.68 -17.50 1.84
C ARG A 366 16.85 -18.63 1.23
N GLN A 367 16.84 -19.80 1.85
CA GLN A 367 16.08 -20.95 1.35
C GLN A 367 14.58 -20.90 1.70
N LEU A 368 14.22 -20.36 2.88
CA LEU A 368 12.86 -20.25 3.38
C LEU A 368 12.21 -18.89 3.04
N ALA A 369 12.97 -17.95 2.49
CA ALA A 369 12.57 -16.56 2.30
C ALA A 369 11.60 -16.34 1.14
N THR A 370 10.39 -16.84 1.29
CA THR A 370 9.25 -16.15 0.67
C THR A 370 9.01 -14.82 1.40
N VAL A 371 8.49 -13.81 0.70
CA VAL A 371 8.15 -12.50 1.30
C VAL A 371 7.30 -12.67 2.58
N ALA A 372 6.38 -13.65 2.56
CA ALA A 372 5.52 -14.00 3.69
C ALA A 372 6.29 -14.53 4.92
N VAL A 373 7.43 -15.18 4.76
CA VAL A 373 8.26 -15.66 5.88
C VAL A 373 9.08 -14.50 6.47
N ARG A 374 9.61 -13.61 5.63
CA ARG A 374 10.36 -12.42 6.10
C ARG A 374 9.50 -11.52 6.98
N SER A 375 8.23 -11.32 6.62
CA SER A 375 7.31 -10.48 7.42
C SER A 375 7.02 -11.04 8.80
N LEU A 376 7.18 -12.36 9.00
CA LEU A 376 6.94 -13.04 10.30
C LEU A 376 8.18 -13.05 11.22
N MET A 377 9.39 -12.82 10.69
CA MET A 377 10.62 -12.90 11.49
C MET A 377 10.64 -11.96 12.71
N PRO A 378 10.22 -10.68 12.64
CA PRO A 378 10.22 -9.81 13.80
C PRO A 378 9.29 -10.31 14.93
N SER A 379 8.09 -10.77 14.58
CA SER A 379 7.11 -11.27 15.54
C SER A 379 7.57 -12.56 16.22
N THR A 380 8.15 -13.51 15.47
CA THR A 380 8.68 -14.75 16.02
C THR A 380 9.95 -14.52 16.86
N GLY A 381 10.81 -13.59 16.46
CA GLY A 381 11.99 -13.18 17.24
C GLY A 381 11.60 -12.54 18.57
N LEU A 382 10.59 -11.67 18.58
CA LEU A 382 10.03 -11.09 19.81
C LEU A 382 9.49 -12.18 20.74
N MET A 383 8.69 -13.11 20.21
CA MET A 383 8.12 -14.19 21.02
C MET A 383 9.19 -15.14 21.54
N ALA A 384 10.25 -15.39 20.78
CA ALA A 384 11.40 -16.17 21.24
C ALA A 384 12.15 -15.47 22.40
N SER A 385 12.32 -14.15 22.32
CA SER A 385 12.93 -13.38 23.41
C SER A 385 12.08 -13.40 24.68
N VAL A 386 10.76 -13.24 24.55
CA VAL A 386 9.81 -13.36 25.66
C VAL A 386 9.86 -14.78 26.26
N PHE A 387 9.87 -15.82 25.42
CA PHE A 387 9.98 -17.20 25.87
C PHE A 387 11.22 -17.42 26.76
N TRP A 388 12.40 -16.99 26.30
CA TRP A 388 13.64 -17.17 27.06
C TRP A 388 13.69 -16.29 28.31
N MET A 389 13.10 -15.11 28.33
CA MET A 389 12.94 -14.31 29.54
C MET A 389 12.10 -15.08 30.59
N VAL A 390 10.97 -15.65 30.18
CA VAL A 390 10.10 -16.43 31.08
C VAL A 390 10.79 -17.68 31.57
N VAL A 391 11.43 -18.44 30.69
CA VAL A 391 12.18 -19.66 31.06
C VAL A 391 13.29 -19.32 32.07
N THR A 392 14.04 -18.28 31.85
CA THR A 392 15.11 -17.85 32.74
C THR A 392 14.55 -17.45 34.12
N TRP A 393 13.46 -16.70 34.13
CA TRP A 393 12.77 -16.36 35.38
C TRP A 393 12.34 -17.62 36.16
N VAL A 394 11.68 -18.55 35.50
CA VAL A 394 11.24 -19.80 36.10
C VAL A 394 12.42 -20.60 36.66
N LEU A 395 13.51 -20.72 35.90
CA LEU A 395 14.71 -21.45 36.35
C LEU A 395 15.38 -20.78 37.55
N TRP A 396 15.39 -19.45 37.64
CA TRP A 396 15.98 -18.76 38.82
C TRP A 396 15.20 -18.99 40.09
N PHE A 397 13.87 -19.05 40.01
CA PHE A 397 12.99 -19.14 41.15
C PHE A 397 12.38 -20.53 41.32
N LEU A 398 12.71 -21.51 40.47
CA LEU A 398 12.21 -22.88 40.58
C LEU A 398 12.52 -23.53 41.93
N PRO A 399 13.74 -23.39 42.51
CA PRO A 399 14.04 -23.91 43.83
C PRO A 399 13.14 -23.32 44.91
N ASP A 400 12.90 -22.02 44.89
CA ASP A 400 12.03 -21.32 45.85
C ASP A 400 10.57 -21.76 45.70
N ILE A 401 10.10 -21.95 44.45
CA ILE A 401 8.74 -22.43 44.15
C ILE A 401 8.55 -23.87 44.66
N LEU A 402 9.52 -24.75 44.40
CA LEU A 402 9.47 -26.15 44.87
C LEU A 402 9.53 -26.22 46.37
N LEU A 403 10.38 -25.43 47.02
CA LEU A 403 10.47 -25.34 48.48
C LEU A 403 9.16 -24.81 49.07
N TYR A 404 8.54 -23.78 48.45
CA TYR A 404 7.24 -23.28 48.91
C TYR A 404 6.14 -24.34 48.81
N LEU A 405 6.07 -25.07 47.65
CA LEU A 405 5.12 -26.18 47.48
C LEU A 405 5.37 -27.31 48.48
N TYR A 406 6.63 -27.64 48.78
CA TYR A 406 7.01 -28.63 49.76
C TYR A 406 6.57 -28.21 51.16
N VAL A 407 6.85 -26.94 51.55
CA VAL A 407 6.43 -26.39 52.87
C VAL A 407 4.91 -26.34 52.97
N LEU A 408 4.21 -25.95 51.90
CA LEU A 408 2.74 -25.93 51.89
C LEU A 408 2.11 -27.34 52.07
N CYS A 409 2.77 -28.37 51.48
CA CYS A 409 2.26 -29.74 51.52
C CYS A 409 2.66 -30.51 52.80
N VAL A 410 3.79 -30.15 53.42
CA VAL A 410 4.41 -30.97 54.48
C VAL A 410 4.47 -30.26 55.84
N CYS A 411 4.63 -28.94 55.88
CA CYS A 411 4.85 -28.17 57.10
C CYS A 411 3.69 -27.22 57.38
N ASN A 412 2.95 -27.49 58.43
CA ASN A 412 1.87 -26.62 58.94
C ASN A 412 2.40 -25.51 59.88
N ASP A 413 3.68 -25.12 59.77
CA ASP A 413 4.35 -24.23 60.71
C ASP A 413 4.24 -22.76 60.30
N LEU A 414 3.47 -21.99 61.06
CA LEU A 414 3.10 -20.58 60.81
C LEU A 414 4.29 -19.60 60.75
N ASN A 415 5.46 -19.91 61.29
CA ASN A 415 6.61 -19.04 61.33
C ASN A 415 7.45 -19.05 60.03
N VAL A 416 7.40 -20.11 59.25
CA VAL A 416 8.04 -20.22 57.96
C VAL A 416 7.23 -19.47 56.87
N HIS A 417 5.93 -19.32 57.07
CA HIS A 417 5.01 -18.65 56.18
C HIS A 417 5.39 -17.17 55.88
N ARG A 418 5.88 -16.43 56.85
CA ARG A 418 6.04 -14.97 56.74
C ARG A 418 7.19 -14.52 55.81
N SER A 419 8.27 -15.28 55.70
CA SER A 419 9.37 -14.96 54.76
C SER A 419 9.11 -15.46 53.34
N HIS A 420 8.26 -16.50 53.18
CA HIS A 420 7.91 -17.08 51.88
C HIS A 420 6.71 -16.39 51.20
N ASP A 421 5.85 -15.70 51.98
CA ASP A 421 4.68 -14.98 51.45
C ASP A 421 5.06 -13.89 50.43
N LEU A 422 6.16 -13.17 50.68
CA LEU A 422 6.66 -12.15 49.73
C LEU A 422 7.14 -12.75 48.40
N SER A 423 7.81 -13.92 48.51
CA SER A 423 8.26 -14.66 47.31
C SER A 423 7.08 -15.16 46.48
N ALA A 424 6.07 -15.73 47.14
CA ALA A 424 4.85 -16.22 46.50
C ALA A 424 4.07 -15.09 45.81
N THR A 425 3.93 -13.95 46.45
CA THR A 425 3.27 -12.76 45.86
C THR A 425 3.96 -12.28 44.60
N VAL A 426 5.30 -12.23 44.58
CA VAL A 426 6.10 -11.87 43.41
C VAL A 426 5.85 -12.84 42.25
N GLN A 427 5.81 -14.16 42.53
CA GLN A 427 5.56 -15.18 41.52
C GLN A 427 4.14 -15.09 40.94
N ILE A 428 3.15 -14.83 41.78
CA ILE A 428 1.76 -14.63 41.33
C ILE A 428 1.66 -13.41 40.43
N LEU A 429 2.24 -12.27 40.83
CA LEU A 429 2.22 -11.05 40.04
C LEU A 429 2.94 -11.24 38.70
N PHE A 430 4.07 -11.92 38.68
CA PHE A 430 4.78 -12.28 37.43
C PHE A 430 3.91 -13.15 36.53
N THR A 431 3.29 -14.20 37.09
CA THR A 431 2.41 -15.11 36.30
C THR A 431 1.20 -14.39 35.76
N VAL A 432 0.57 -13.50 36.55
CA VAL A 432 -0.53 -12.65 36.09
C VAL A 432 -0.07 -11.76 34.92
N ASN A 433 1.12 -11.14 35.00
CA ASN A 433 1.66 -10.31 33.94
C ASN A 433 1.92 -11.10 32.66
N ILE A 434 2.50 -12.31 32.74
CA ILE A 434 2.73 -13.16 31.57
C ILE A 434 1.41 -13.58 30.93
N THR A 435 0.43 -13.97 31.74
CA THR A 435 -0.90 -14.33 31.21
C THR A 435 -1.56 -13.15 30.50
N ALA A 436 -1.48 -11.96 31.09
CA ALA A 436 -1.97 -10.73 30.48
C ALA A 436 -1.23 -10.38 29.17
N LEU A 437 0.10 -10.52 29.17
CA LEU A 437 0.93 -10.29 27.98
C LEU A 437 0.51 -11.20 26.81
N LEU A 438 0.41 -12.50 27.06
CA LEU A 438 0.01 -13.47 26.06
C LEU A 438 -1.42 -13.22 25.57
N TYR A 439 -2.34 -12.91 26.49
CA TYR A 439 -3.71 -12.57 26.15
C TYR A 439 -3.78 -11.37 25.23
N TYR A 440 -3.15 -10.24 25.58
CA TYR A 440 -3.19 -9.02 24.78
C TYR A 440 -2.45 -9.18 23.46
N TYR A 441 -1.33 -9.91 23.42
CA TYR A 441 -0.64 -10.25 22.18
C TYR A 441 -1.53 -11.05 21.22
N ILE A 442 -2.12 -12.16 21.70
CA ILE A 442 -3.00 -12.99 20.88
C ILE A 442 -4.23 -12.20 20.42
N ARG A 443 -4.81 -11.37 21.29
CA ARG A 443 -5.94 -10.51 20.93
C ARG A 443 -5.56 -9.47 19.89
N SER A 444 -4.39 -8.85 19.98
CA SER A 444 -3.93 -7.88 18.99
C SER A 444 -3.69 -8.51 17.61
N CYS A 445 -3.21 -9.78 17.56
CA CYS A 445 -2.98 -10.52 16.33
C CYS A 445 -4.27 -11.06 15.68
N ARG A 446 -5.22 -11.56 16.50
CA ARG A 446 -6.41 -12.27 16.00
C ARG A 446 -7.64 -11.40 15.83
N THR A 447 -7.72 -10.26 16.51
CA THR A 447 -8.83 -9.35 16.34
C THR A 447 -8.71 -8.64 15.01
N ASP A 448 -9.78 -8.66 14.21
CA ASP A 448 -9.88 -7.87 12.98
C ASP A 448 -9.57 -6.39 13.28
N PRO A 449 -8.58 -5.77 12.63
CA PRO A 449 -8.24 -4.37 12.89
C PRO A 449 -9.35 -3.37 12.51
N GLY A 450 -10.41 -3.83 11.87
CA GLY A 450 -11.49 -3.03 11.29
C GLY A 450 -11.35 -2.93 9.78
N ILE A 451 -11.10 -4.07 9.11
CA ILE A 451 -11.06 -4.14 7.65
C ILE A 451 -12.43 -3.74 7.11
N VAL A 452 -12.43 -2.73 6.23
CA VAL A 452 -13.64 -2.27 5.58
C VAL A 452 -14.00 -3.26 4.47
N LYS A 453 -15.19 -3.82 4.55
CA LYS A 453 -15.74 -4.73 3.56
C LYS A 453 -16.90 -4.05 2.84
N ALA A 454 -16.99 -4.22 1.54
CA ALA A 454 -18.12 -3.80 0.73
C ALA A 454 -18.44 -4.90 -0.27
N THR A 455 -19.72 -5.15 -0.50
CA THR A 455 -20.18 -6.05 -1.55
C THR A 455 -19.88 -5.45 -2.92
N GLU A 456 -19.81 -6.28 -3.96
CA GLU A 456 -19.54 -5.78 -5.32
C GLU A 456 -20.64 -4.82 -5.80
N GLU A 457 -21.88 -5.05 -5.41
CA GLU A 457 -23.00 -4.16 -5.71
C GLU A 457 -22.86 -2.79 -5.01
N GLU A 458 -22.47 -2.80 -3.73
CA GLU A 458 -22.19 -1.56 -2.99
C GLU A 458 -21.02 -0.79 -3.59
N LYS A 459 -19.95 -1.47 -4.01
CA LYS A 459 -18.82 -0.84 -4.71
C LYS A 459 -19.28 -0.15 -5.99
N LYS A 460 -20.02 -0.85 -6.86
CA LYS A 460 -20.56 -0.29 -8.11
C LYS A 460 -21.47 0.91 -7.84
N LYS A 461 -22.42 0.78 -6.90
CA LYS A 461 -23.30 1.88 -6.51
C LYS A 461 -22.55 3.10 -6.00
N ASN A 462 -21.56 2.91 -5.13
CA ASN A 462 -20.74 3.98 -4.59
C ASN A 462 -19.92 4.69 -5.66
N ILE A 463 -19.35 3.95 -6.62
CA ILE A 463 -18.61 4.54 -7.74
C ILE A 463 -19.52 5.46 -8.57
N VAL A 464 -20.73 4.98 -8.91
CA VAL A 464 -21.69 5.75 -9.68
C VAL A 464 -22.07 7.03 -8.94
N VAL A 465 -22.46 6.90 -7.66
CA VAL A 465 -22.87 8.06 -6.83
C VAL A 465 -21.74 9.08 -6.69
N LEU A 466 -20.51 8.63 -6.44
CA LEU A 466 -19.36 9.52 -6.30
C LEU A 466 -18.96 10.18 -7.63
N ALA A 467 -19.02 9.44 -8.74
CA ALA A 467 -18.75 10.00 -10.05
C ALA A 467 -19.78 11.06 -10.42
N GLU A 468 -21.08 10.76 -10.25
CA GLU A 468 -22.19 11.67 -10.54
C GLU A 468 -22.21 12.93 -9.65
N ALA A 469 -21.66 12.83 -8.44
CA ALA A 469 -21.48 13.96 -7.54
C ALA A 469 -20.18 14.77 -7.82
N GLY A 470 -19.35 14.34 -8.80
CA GLY A 470 -18.05 14.96 -9.06
C GLY A 470 -17.01 14.76 -7.96
N CYS A 471 -17.23 13.77 -7.07
CA CYS A 471 -16.44 13.51 -5.86
C CYS A 471 -15.62 12.21 -5.95
N LEU A 472 -15.29 11.74 -7.14
CA LEU A 472 -14.42 10.57 -7.33
C LEU A 472 -12.94 10.96 -7.13
N ASP A 473 -12.63 11.39 -5.92
CA ASP A 473 -11.32 11.90 -5.48
C ASP A 473 -10.57 10.78 -4.72
N PRO A 474 -9.27 10.58 -4.94
CA PRO A 474 -8.44 9.62 -4.19
C PRO A 474 -8.49 9.79 -2.67
N ARG A 475 -8.82 10.99 -2.17
CA ARG A 475 -8.99 11.25 -0.75
C ARG A 475 -10.21 10.54 -0.15
N ILE A 476 -11.30 10.43 -0.91
CA ILE A 476 -12.57 9.84 -0.49
C ILE A 476 -12.72 8.41 -1.06
N PHE A 477 -12.12 8.14 -2.21
CA PHE A 477 -12.21 6.87 -2.91
C PHE A 477 -10.88 6.11 -2.88
N CYS A 478 -10.92 4.82 -2.58
CA CYS A 478 -9.76 3.95 -2.67
C CYS A 478 -9.76 3.21 -4.01
N THR A 479 -8.83 3.55 -4.88
CA THR A 479 -8.66 2.88 -6.18
C THR A 479 -8.24 1.42 -6.07
N SER A 480 -7.48 1.08 -5.01
CA SER A 480 -7.05 -0.30 -4.76
C SER A 480 -8.15 -1.23 -4.27
N CYS A 481 -9.09 -0.71 -3.46
CA CYS A 481 -10.21 -1.49 -2.93
C CYS A 481 -11.52 -1.24 -3.68
N MET A 482 -11.51 -0.30 -4.64
CA MET A 482 -12.68 0.10 -5.44
C MET A 482 -13.89 0.48 -4.57
N MET A 483 -13.64 1.21 -3.46
CA MET A 483 -14.68 1.58 -2.52
C MET A 483 -14.48 2.99 -1.97
N ARG A 484 -15.59 3.58 -1.52
CA ARG A 484 -15.53 4.82 -0.73
C ARG A 484 -14.85 4.53 0.60
N LYS A 485 -13.87 5.35 0.97
CA LYS A 485 -13.21 5.24 2.26
C LYS A 485 -14.14 5.74 3.36
N PRO A 486 -14.39 4.96 4.41
CA PRO A 486 -14.97 5.51 5.63
C PRO A 486 -14.07 6.59 6.22
N MET A 487 -14.65 7.45 7.04
CA MET A 487 -13.88 8.46 7.75
C MET A 487 -12.78 7.84 8.59
N ARG A 488 -11.59 8.43 8.59
CA ARG A 488 -10.39 7.93 9.30
C ARG A 488 -9.90 6.55 8.81
N ALA A 489 -10.36 6.08 7.63
CA ALA A 489 -9.86 4.84 7.05
C ALA A 489 -8.76 5.12 6.04
N ASN A 490 -7.68 4.32 6.10
CA ASN A 490 -6.59 4.36 5.15
C ASN A 490 -6.39 2.99 4.50
N HIS A 491 -5.83 2.99 3.28
CA HIS A 491 -5.43 1.76 2.62
C HIS A 491 -4.05 1.31 3.11
N CYS A 492 -3.93 0.06 3.52
CA CYS A 492 -2.67 -0.56 3.85
C CYS A 492 -2.18 -1.41 2.67
N PHE A 493 -1.05 -1.05 2.08
CA PHE A 493 -0.46 -1.79 0.96
C PHE A 493 0.00 -3.19 1.36
N SER A 494 0.55 -3.38 2.57
CA SER A 494 0.99 -4.69 3.07
C SER A 494 -0.17 -5.66 3.31
N CYS A 495 -1.33 -5.16 3.76
CA CYS A 495 -2.54 -5.98 3.97
C CYS A 495 -3.47 -5.98 2.75
N ASN A 496 -3.20 -5.13 1.75
CA ASN A 496 -4.02 -4.88 0.57
C ASN A 496 -5.51 -4.64 0.90
N ALA A 497 -5.77 -3.85 1.96
CA ALA A 497 -7.11 -3.58 2.46
C ALA A 497 -7.23 -2.18 3.07
N CYS A 498 -8.43 -1.58 2.99
CA CYS A 498 -8.75 -0.39 3.76
C CYS A 498 -9.06 -0.77 5.20
N VAL A 499 -8.41 -0.10 6.14
CA VAL A 499 -8.58 -0.33 7.58
C VAL A 499 -9.14 0.92 8.23
N ALA A 500 -10.22 0.77 8.98
CA ALA A 500 -10.88 1.85 9.71
C ALA A 500 -9.99 2.33 10.86
N LYS A 501 -9.84 3.66 10.97
CA LYS A 501 -9.00 4.30 11.98
C LYS A 501 -7.61 3.66 12.05
N GLN A 502 -7.00 3.44 10.88
CA GLN A 502 -5.69 2.83 10.78
C GLN A 502 -4.65 3.66 11.52
N ASP A 503 -3.88 3.01 12.37
CA ASP A 503 -2.72 3.62 13.02
C ASP A 503 -1.45 3.37 12.21
N HIS A 504 -1.04 2.11 12.09
CA HIS A 504 0.09 1.66 11.28
C HIS A 504 0.00 0.16 10.97
N HIS A 505 0.84 -0.32 10.07
CA HIS A 505 1.10 -1.76 9.91
C HIS A 505 2.25 -2.15 10.83
N SER A 506 2.00 -3.04 11.79
CA SER A 506 2.98 -3.43 12.79
C SER A 506 3.71 -4.71 12.37
N ILE A 507 5.04 -4.64 12.32
CA ILE A 507 5.91 -5.80 12.08
C ILE A 507 5.89 -6.79 13.25
N TRP A 508 5.59 -6.32 14.46
CA TRP A 508 5.58 -7.14 15.68
C TRP A 508 4.39 -8.09 15.78
N ILE A 509 3.27 -7.75 15.15
CA ILE A 509 2.08 -8.60 15.07
C ILE A 509 1.80 -9.07 13.63
N ASN A 510 2.66 -8.66 12.68
CA ASN A 510 2.51 -8.90 11.25
C ASN A 510 1.10 -8.58 10.74
N GLY A 511 0.60 -7.40 11.08
CA GLY A 511 -0.74 -6.96 10.74
C GLY A 511 -1.01 -5.50 11.05
N CYS A 512 -2.12 -4.98 10.55
CA CYS A 512 -2.55 -3.61 10.83
C CYS A 512 -3.03 -3.43 12.26
N ILE A 513 -2.73 -2.26 12.81
CA ILE A 513 -3.36 -1.71 14.00
C ILE A 513 -4.43 -0.73 13.54
N GLY A 514 -5.68 -0.95 13.98
CA GLY A 514 -6.83 -0.16 13.58
C GLY A 514 -7.91 -0.07 14.66
N ALA A 515 -9.11 0.32 14.28
CA ALA A 515 -10.19 0.68 15.20
C ALA A 515 -10.49 -0.36 16.30
N ARG A 516 -10.35 -1.67 15.99
CA ARG A 516 -10.81 -2.75 16.87
C ARG A 516 -9.71 -3.40 17.69
N ASN A 517 -8.46 -3.43 17.22
CA ASN A 517 -7.34 -4.10 17.88
C ASN A 517 -6.34 -3.16 18.56
N HIS A 518 -6.42 -1.85 18.30
CA HIS A 518 -5.49 -0.86 18.84
C HIS A 518 -5.43 -0.84 20.38
N PRO A 519 -6.54 -0.93 21.15
CA PRO A 519 -6.46 -1.00 22.60
C PRO A 519 -5.68 -2.22 23.10
N TYR A 520 -5.86 -3.37 22.47
CA TYR A 520 -5.12 -4.60 22.83
C TYR A 520 -3.63 -4.46 22.56
N PHE A 521 -3.26 -3.78 21.45
CA PHE A 521 -1.87 -3.51 21.12
C PHE A 521 -1.19 -2.60 22.16
N VAL A 522 -1.86 -1.54 22.60
CA VAL A 522 -1.32 -0.66 23.65
C VAL A 522 -1.15 -1.42 24.97
N LEU A 523 -2.14 -2.24 25.38
CA LEU A 523 -2.03 -3.07 26.59
C LEU A 523 -0.95 -4.15 26.47
N PHE A 524 -0.72 -4.70 25.27
CA PHE A 524 0.42 -5.56 24.99
C PHE A 524 1.76 -4.84 25.26
N LEU A 525 1.92 -3.59 24.78
CA LEU A 525 3.14 -2.80 25.02
C LEU A 525 3.34 -2.51 26.53
N VAL A 526 2.25 -2.23 27.26
CA VAL A 526 2.32 -2.01 28.73
C VAL A 526 2.81 -3.28 29.42
N THR A 527 2.18 -4.43 29.14
CA THR A 527 2.53 -5.70 29.80
C THR A 527 3.93 -6.19 29.42
N LEU A 528 4.40 -5.90 28.19
CA LEU A 528 5.76 -6.17 27.74
C LEU A 528 6.79 -5.32 28.52
N ASN A 529 6.52 -4.04 28.73
CA ASN A 529 7.38 -3.18 29.54
C ASN A 529 7.45 -3.66 31.00
N ILE A 530 6.32 -4.09 31.58
CA ILE A 530 6.28 -4.66 32.92
C ILE A 530 7.12 -5.96 32.98
N LEU A 531 7.05 -6.83 31.95
CA LEU A 531 7.91 -8.01 31.88
C LEU A 531 9.39 -7.65 31.87
N CYS A 532 9.78 -6.64 31.09
CA CYS A 532 11.16 -6.19 31.06
C CYS A 532 11.62 -5.65 32.42
N MET A 533 10.76 -4.94 33.15
CA MET A 533 11.05 -4.49 34.52
C MET A 533 11.25 -5.66 35.49
N TRP A 534 10.42 -6.74 35.39
CA TRP A 534 10.64 -7.97 36.12
C TRP A 534 12.01 -8.58 35.83
N MET A 535 12.42 -8.61 34.55
CA MET A 535 13.72 -9.15 34.15
C MET A 535 14.88 -8.31 34.70
N PHE A 536 14.77 -6.97 34.74
CA PHE A 536 15.77 -6.11 35.37
C PHE A 536 15.88 -6.38 36.86
N TYR A 537 14.75 -6.45 37.53
CA TYR A 537 14.71 -6.79 38.97
C TYR A 537 15.34 -8.17 39.24
N GLY A 538 14.94 -9.20 38.50
CA GLY A 538 15.47 -10.56 38.66
C GLY A 538 16.97 -10.65 38.38
N SER A 539 17.45 -9.97 37.33
CA SER A 539 18.88 -9.97 36.99
C SER A 539 19.72 -9.29 38.07
N ILE A 540 19.28 -8.15 38.59
CA ILE A 540 19.97 -7.45 39.68
C ILE A 540 20.00 -8.30 40.93
N LEU A 541 18.86 -8.94 41.28
CA LEU A 541 18.77 -9.84 42.44
C LEU A 541 19.69 -11.07 42.27
N TYR A 542 19.76 -11.65 41.08
CA TYR A 542 20.65 -12.76 40.75
C TYR A 542 22.11 -12.36 40.94
N TRP A 543 22.53 -11.25 40.37
CA TRP A 543 23.90 -10.75 40.47
C TRP A 543 24.30 -10.41 41.91
N SER A 544 23.40 -9.79 42.67
CA SER A 544 23.66 -9.48 44.08
C SER A 544 23.91 -10.72 44.94
N LYS A 545 23.29 -11.87 44.56
CA LYS A 545 23.45 -13.13 45.31
C LYS A 545 24.63 -13.99 44.85
N HIS A 546 24.98 -13.98 43.54
CA HIS A 546 25.87 -14.95 42.95
C HIS A 546 27.17 -14.33 42.38
N CYS A 547 27.22 -13.03 42.15
CA CYS A 547 28.38 -12.36 41.57
C CYS A 547 28.89 -11.27 42.55
N PRO A 548 30.06 -11.46 43.19
CA PRO A 548 30.65 -10.40 44.00
C PRO A 548 31.09 -9.23 43.10
N LEU A 549 30.44 -8.09 43.26
CA LEU A 549 30.75 -6.85 42.53
C LEU A 549 31.51 -5.89 43.41
N HIS A 550 32.80 -5.65 43.11
CA HIS A 550 33.65 -4.63 43.74
C HIS A 550 33.62 -3.33 42.94
N TYR A 551 32.40 -2.74 42.85
CA TYR A 551 32.15 -1.55 42.01
C TYR A 551 33.04 -0.34 42.38
N ALA A 552 33.39 -0.19 43.67
CA ALA A 552 34.18 0.94 44.17
C ALA A 552 35.68 0.91 43.70
N GLU A 553 36.20 -0.29 43.44
CA GLU A 553 37.64 -0.46 43.09
C GLU A 553 37.88 -0.59 41.58
N GLU A 554 36.95 -1.21 40.84
CA GLU A 554 37.18 -1.57 39.43
C GLU A 554 36.45 -0.68 38.42
N GLY A 555 35.57 0.18 38.87
CA GLY A 555 34.77 1.04 38.00
C GLY A 555 33.77 0.29 37.13
N MET A 556 33.13 1.00 36.22
CA MET A 556 32.04 0.44 35.37
C MET A 556 32.52 -0.69 34.44
N TRP A 557 33.69 -0.58 33.83
CA TRP A 557 34.25 -1.59 32.94
C TRP A 557 34.64 -2.87 33.67
N GLY A 558 35.20 -2.75 34.86
CA GLY A 558 35.50 -3.89 35.72
C GLY A 558 34.22 -4.62 36.13
N ALA A 559 33.19 -3.90 36.51
CA ALA A 559 31.89 -4.49 36.83
C ALA A 559 31.26 -5.25 35.64
N VAL A 560 31.30 -4.68 34.43
CA VAL A 560 30.83 -5.37 33.21
C VAL A 560 31.64 -6.62 32.93
N SER A 561 32.98 -6.56 33.06
CA SER A 561 33.86 -7.72 32.89
C SER A 561 33.58 -8.81 33.91
N ALA A 562 33.39 -8.45 35.17
CA ALA A 562 32.98 -9.38 36.23
C ALA A 562 31.65 -10.07 35.95
N LEU A 563 30.64 -9.33 35.47
CA LEU A 563 29.33 -9.87 35.08
C LEU A 563 29.42 -10.80 33.86
N THR A 564 30.24 -10.46 32.86
CA THR A 564 30.45 -11.30 31.66
C THR A 564 31.12 -12.63 32.00
N SER A 565 32.01 -12.65 33.00
CA SER A 565 32.68 -13.88 33.45
C SER A 565 31.83 -14.69 34.44
N CYS A 566 31.07 -14.01 35.31
CA CYS A 566 30.25 -14.67 36.34
C CYS A 566 28.98 -15.31 35.76
N SER A 567 28.23 -14.58 34.90
CA SER A 567 26.92 -15.01 34.43
C SER A 567 26.59 -14.45 33.03
N PRO A 568 27.24 -14.96 31.97
CA PRO A 568 27.02 -14.49 30.60
C PRO A 568 25.57 -14.64 30.13
N TRP A 569 24.90 -15.71 30.53
CA TRP A 569 23.49 -15.94 30.19
C TRP A 569 22.58 -14.85 30.76
N VAL A 570 22.77 -14.51 32.04
CA VAL A 570 21.93 -13.47 32.69
C VAL A 570 22.15 -12.11 32.05
N LEU A 571 23.40 -11.77 31.72
CA LEU A 571 23.73 -10.55 30.99
C LEU A 571 23.08 -10.53 29.59
N TYR A 572 23.11 -11.66 28.89
CA TYR A 572 22.48 -11.82 27.58
C TYR A 572 20.93 -11.54 27.67
N ILE A 573 20.25 -12.14 28.64
CA ILE A 573 18.82 -11.93 28.87
C ILE A 573 18.51 -10.49 29.30
N PHE A 574 19.38 -9.89 30.14
CA PHE A 574 19.27 -8.48 30.53
C PHE A 574 19.36 -7.56 29.30
N CYS A 575 20.29 -7.82 28.39
CA CYS A 575 20.41 -7.06 27.14
C CYS A 575 19.15 -7.23 26.27
N PHE A 576 18.58 -8.43 26.16
CA PHE A 576 17.30 -8.63 25.47
C PHE A 576 16.16 -7.83 26.11
N ALA A 577 16.05 -7.88 27.44
CA ALA A 577 15.06 -7.11 28.17
C ALA A 577 15.24 -5.61 27.92
N PHE A 578 16.49 -5.12 27.92
CA PHE A 578 16.81 -3.73 27.64
C PHE A 578 16.43 -3.30 26.21
N LEU A 579 16.76 -4.11 25.21
CA LEU A 579 16.39 -3.83 23.82
C LEU A 579 14.86 -3.80 23.66
N ASN A 580 14.15 -4.80 24.24
CA ASN A 580 12.69 -4.84 24.17
C ASN A 580 12.05 -3.67 24.92
N ALA A 581 12.54 -3.32 26.11
CA ALA A 581 12.05 -2.18 26.86
C ALA A 581 12.25 -0.86 26.12
N SER A 582 13.40 -0.67 25.47
CA SER A 582 13.74 0.57 24.76
C SER A 582 12.75 0.89 23.67
N TRP A 583 12.56 -0.02 22.70
CA TRP A 583 11.61 0.23 21.61
C TRP A 583 10.16 0.24 22.07
N ALA A 584 9.79 -0.67 23.01
CA ALA A 584 8.41 -0.77 23.49
C ALA A 584 8.01 0.46 24.31
N SER A 585 8.91 1.02 25.13
CA SER A 585 8.66 2.25 25.89
C SER A 585 8.52 3.45 24.97
N ILE A 586 9.41 3.62 23.99
CA ILE A 586 9.33 4.71 23.02
C ILE A 586 8.00 4.65 22.27
N LEU A 587 7.66 3.46 21.75
CA LEU A 587 6.41 3.28 21.03
C LEU A 587 5.19 3.52 21.92
N LEU A 588 5.20 3.02 23.14
CA LEU A 588 4.12 3.22 24.13
C LEU A 588 3.91 4.71 24.43
N LEU A 589 5.00 5.44 24.70
CA LEU A 589 4.93 6.88 24.99
C LEU A 589 4.37 7.66 23.78
N LEU A 590 4.82 7.34 22.57
CA LEU A 590 4.30 7.96 21.34
C LEU A 590 2.81 7.65 21.15
N GLN A 591 2.39 6.42 21.38
CA GLN A 591 0.98 6.01 21.27
C GLN A 591 0.12 6.71 22.32
N LEU A 592 0.55 6.73 23.57
CA LEU A 592 -0.19 7.42 24.64
C LEU A 592 -0.30 8.92 24.39
N TYR A 593 0.78 9.55 23.91
CA TYR A 593 0.74 10.97 23.54
C TYR A 593 -0.27 11.25 22.43
N GLN A 594 -0.26 10.43 21.37
CA GLN A 594 -1.19 10.60 20.24
C GLN A 594 -2.65 10.38 20.66
N ILE A 595 -2.90 9.34 21.46
CA ILE A 595 -4.25 8.99 21.91
C ILE A 595 -4.77 10.04 22.91
N ALA A 596 -4.01 10.35 23.94
CA ALA A 596 -4.47 11.19 25.05
C ALA A 596 -4.51 12.67 24.67
N PHE A 597 -3.45 13.21 24.09
CA PHE A 597 -3.31 14.64 23.85
C PHE A 597 -3.78 15.10 22.49
N LEU A 598 -3.69 14.25 21.47
CA LEU A 598 -4.05 14.63 20.11
C LEU A 598 -5.38 14.02 19.64
N GLY A 599 -5.79 12.87 20.15
CA GLY A 599 -6.94 12.12 19.64
C GLY A 599 -6.76 11.60 18.20
N LEU A 600 -5.52 11.51 17.72
CA LEU A 600 -5.13 11.12 16.37
C LEU A 600 -4.47 9.76 16.32
N THR A 601 -4.47 9.13 15.14
CA THR A 601 -3.65 7.98 14.83
C THR A 601 -2.28 8.43 14.25
N THR A 602 -1.32 7.51 14.21
CA THR A 602 0.01 7.77 13.63
C THR A 602 -0.10 8.22 12.16
N ALA A 603 -0.93 7.54 11.37
CA ALA A 603 -1.16 7.89 9.96
C ALA A 603 -1.79 9.28 9.80
N GLU A 604 -2.78 9.62 10.62
CA GLU A 604 -3.41 10.95 10.60
C GLU A 604 -2.43 12.05 11.00
N ARG A 605 -1.62 11.80 12.03
CA ARG A 605 -0.58 12.73 12.44
C ARG A 605 0.45 12.97 11.34
N ALA A 606 0.92 11.91 10.68
CA ALA A 606 1.87 12.02 9.58
C ALA A 606 1.29 12.85 8.42
N ASN A 607 0.04 12.58 8.03
CA ASN A 607 -0.66 13.33 6.99
C ASN A 607 -0.82 14.82 7.34
N LEU A 608 -1.20 15.12 8.58
CA LEU A 608 -1.33 16.52 9.05
C LEU A 608 0.01 17.24 9.08
N MET A 609 1.08 16.58 9.54
CA MET A 609 2.42 17.16 9.53
C MET A 609 2.92 17.43 8.11
N HIS A 610 2.62 16.54 7.17
CA HIS A 610 2.95 16.75 5.76
C HIS A 610 2.22 17.96 5.18
N ARG A 611 0.92 18.10 5.46
CA ARG A 611 0.11 19.28 5.06
C ARG A 611 0.60 20.57 5.71
N GLN A 612 0.92 20.53 7.00
CA GLN A 612 1.45 21.69 7.74
C GLN A 612 2.80 22.18 7.17
N ARG A 613 3.65 21.29 6.68
CA ARG A 613 4.90 21.67 5.99
C ARG A 613 4.64 22.39 4.67
N LYS A 614 3.56 22.04 3.95
CA LYS A 614 3.18 22.69 2.68
C LYS A 614 2.47 24.01 2.89
N LEU A 615 1.62 24.14 3.93
CA LEU A 615 0.78 25.30 4.22
C LEU A 615 0.81 25.59 5.74
N PRO A 616 1.85 26.27 6.27
CA PRO A 616 2.06 26.40 7.72
C PRO A 616 0.98 27.20 8.45
N GLN A 617 0.30 28.12 7.76
CA GLN A 617 -0.67 29.03 8.39
C GLN A 617 -2.07 28.43 8.56
N THR A 618 -2.39 27.34 7.88
CA THR A 618 -3.77 26.84 7.78
C THR A 618 -4.04 25.65 8.69
N TYR A 619 -3.01 24.91 9.12
CA TYR A 619 -3.18 23.65 9.83
C TYR A 619 -2.48 23.62 11.19
N SER A 620 -3.25 23.39 12.26
CA SER A 620 -2.72 23.19 13.62
C SER A 620 -3.09 21.82 14.16
N LEU A 621 -2.10 21.07 14.69
CA LEU A 621 -2.30 19.79 15.36
C LEU A 621 -3.25 19.89 16.58
N ARG A 622 -3.36 21.08 17.20
CA ARG A 622 -4.20 21.28 18.36
C ARG A 622 -5.68 21.54 18.01
N GLN A 623 -5.94 22.00 16.79
CA GLN A 623 -7.29 22.35 16.32
C GLN A 623 -7.90 21.21 15.48
N ASN A 624 -7.79 19.97 15.94
CA ASN A 624 -8.43 18.86 15.23
C ASN A 624 -9.77 18.48 15.90
N PRO A 625 -10.79 18.11 15.12
CA PRO A 625 -12.13 17.83 15.63
C PRO A 625 -12.21 16.55 16.49
N PHE A 626 -11.19 15.71 16.47
CA PHE A 626 -11.17 14.44 17.18
C PHE A 626 -10.58 14.56 18.59
N ASN A 627 -10.01 15.71 18.93
CA ASN A 627 -9.47 15.96 20.27
C ASN A 627 -10.55 16.46 21.22
N LEU A 628 -11.08 15.56 22.01
CA LEU A 628 -12.13 15.83 23.01
C LEU A 628 -11.57 16.13 24.41
N GLY A 629 -10.24 16.28 24.53
CA GLY A 629 -9.51 16.40 25.80
C GLY A 629 -9.05 15.06 26.36
N VAL A 630 -7.98 15.08 27.17
CA VAL A 630 -7.22 13.90 27.62
C VAL A 630 -8.10 12.79 28.17
N VAL A 631 -8.97 13.12 29.12
CA VAL A 631 -9.81 12.10 29.80
C VAL A 631 -10.81 11.47 28.82
N ARG A 632 -11.51 12.28 28.04
CA ARG A 632 -12.48 11.75 27.06
C ARG A 632 -11.80 10.95 25.94
N ASN A 633 -10.64 11.38 25.48
CA ASN A 633 -9.86 10.64 24.51
C ASN A 633 -9.52 9.24 25.02
N LEU A 634 -9.02 9.09 26.25
CA LEU A 634 -8.71 7.81 26.88
C LEU A 634 -9.95 6.94 27.13
N VAL A 635 -11.02 7.54 27.65
CA VAL A 635 -12.31 6.85 27.87
C VAL A 635 -12.84 6.29 26.55
N ASN A 636 -12.85 7.08 25.47
CA ASN A 636 -13.30 6.65 24.15
C ASN A 636 -12.35 5.63 23.49
N PHE A 637 -11.06 5.72 23.77
CA PHE A 637 -10.08 4.79 23.22
C PHE A 637 -10.20 3.41 23.83
N PHE A 638 -10.22 3.31 25.19
CA PHE A 638 -10.31 2.04 25.89
C PHE A 638 -11.76 1.55 26.09
N GLN A 639 -12.76 2.35 25.67
CA GLN A 639 -14.18 2.06 25.87
C GLN A 639 -14.54 1.81 27.34
N TRP A 640 -13.92 2.58 28.25
CA TRP A 640 -14.14 2.43 29.67
C TRP A 640 -15.55 2.84 30.08
N ARG A 641 -16.24 1.89 30.73
CA ARG A 641 -17.58 2.07 31.31
C ARG A 641 -17.45 1.97 32.85
N CYS A 642 -16.87 2.98 33.48
CA CYS A 642 -16.76 2.99 34.94
C CYS A 642 -18.10 3.37 35.60
N CYS A 643 -18.81 2.41 36.17
CA CYS A 643 -19.93 2.60 37.10
C CYS A 643 -20.96 3.69 36.69
N GLY A 644 -21.20 3.87 35.41
CA GLY A 644 -22.13 4.92 34.91
C GLY A 644 -21.56 6.33 34.83
N LEU A 645 -20.38 6.59 35.36
CA LEU A 645 -19.72 7.91 35.33
C LEU A 645 -19.10 8.25 33.96
N CYS A 646 -18.66 7.23 33.21
CA CYS A 646 -18.06 7.39 31.90
C CYS A 646 -18.95 6.75 30.83
N LYS A 647 -19.43 7.55 29.87
CA LYS A 647 -20.14 7.07 28.68
C LYS A 647 -19.23 7.22 27.47
N PRO A 648 -18.54 6.15 27.03
CA PRO A 648 -17.72 6.22 25.83
C PRO A 648 -18.61 6.39 24.58
N MET A 649 -18.12 7.16 23.64
CA MET A 649 -18.75 7.29 22.32
C MET A 649 -18.49 6.01 21.50
N VAL A 650 -19.56 5.25 21.23
CA VAL A 650 -19.48 4.04 20.40
C VAL A 650 -19.75 4.47 18.97
N LEU A 651 -18.70 4.56 18.17
CA LEU A 651 -18.74 4.83 16.72
C LEU A 651 -18.23 3.64 15.96
N ASP A 652 -19.01 3.15 15.03
CA ASP A 652 -18.53 2.14 14.08
C ASP A 652 -17.79 2.83 12.93
N TRP A 653 -16.47 2.89 13.03
CA TRP A 653 -15.59 3.50 12.04
C TRP A 653 -15.51 2.73 10.71
N THR A 654 -16.14 1.56 10.61
CA THR A 654 -16.23 0.80 9.36
C THR A 654 -17.40 1.23 8.49
N GLN A 655 -18.36 1.98 9.04
CA GLN A 655 -19.53 2.45 8.32
C GLN A 655 -19.20 3.66 7.43
N GLN A 656 -19.88 3.68 6.28
CA GLN A 656 -19.83 4.82 5.36
C GLN A 656 -20.95 5.80 5.76
N TYR A 657 -20.55 6.98 6.19
CA TYR A 657 -21.52 8.03 6.53
C TYR A 657 -22.10 8.66 5.25
N PRO A 658 -23.40 9.04 5.24
CA PRO A 658 -24.02 9.75 4.11
C PRO A 658 -23.27 11.05 3.80
N MET A 659 -23.13 11.42 2.53
CA MET A 659 -22.38 12.59 2.10
C MET A 659 -22.96 13.91 2.65
N GLY A 660 -24.25 13.98 2.98
CA GLY A 660 -24.91 15.15 3.56
C GLY A 660 -24.56 15.42 5.02
N LEU A 661 -24.11 14.43 5.77
CA LEU A 661 -23.72 14.57 7.19
C LEU A 661 -22.31 15.15 7.39
N SER A 662 -21.50 15.22 6.34
CA SER A 662 -20.12 15.70 6.46
C SER A 662 -20.03 17.23 6.59
N ARG A 663 -21.06 17.99 6.20
CA ARG A 663 -21.06 19.46 6.27
C ARG A 663 -21.66 20.04 7.55
N ASP A 664 -22.61 19.36 8.16
CA ASP A 664 -23.44 19.95 9.24
C ASP A 664 -23.17 19.40 10.64
N HIS A 665 -22.35 18.34 10.76
CA HIS A 665 -22.00 17.79 12.09
C HIS A 665 -20.77 18.52 12.64
N PRO A 666 -20.82 19.09 13.87
CA PRO A 666 -19.71 19.86 14.44
C PRO A 666 -18.39 19.08 14.58
N MET A 667 -18.40 17.75 14.49
CA MET A 667 -17.21 16.90 14.41
C MET A 667 -16.60 16.84 13.00
N PHE A 668 -17.28 17.35 11.97
CA PHE A 668 -16.91 17.17 10.57
C PHE A 668 -16.92 18.47 9.75
N SER A 669 -17.25 19.59 10.39
CA SER A 669 -17.40 20.90 9.73
C SER A 669 -16.09 21.68 9.50
N GLY A 670 -14.94 21.05 9.65
CA GLY A 670 -13.68 21.63 9.18
C GLY A 670 -13.50 21.42 7.68
N PRO A 671 -12.95 22.38 6.92
CA PRO A 671 -12.70 22.27 5.49
C PRO A 671 -11.79 21.07 5.12
N ASP A 672 -11.30 20.32 6.09
CA ASP A 672 -10.30 19.28 5.99
C ASP A 672 -10.65 17.99 6.76
N ALA A 673 -11.91 17.76 7.05
CA ALA A 673 -12.35 16.49 7.63
C ALA A 673 -12.26 15.36 6.58
N VAL A 674 -11.04 14.93 6.29
CA VAL A 674 -10.72 13.78 5.44
C VAL A 674 -9.88 12.81 6.24
#